data_f6498859955d0de538427097e9ef9a18
#
_entry.id   f6498859955d0de538427097e9ef9a18
#
_cell.length_a   1.000
_cell.length_b   1.000
_cell.length_c   1.000
_cell.angle_alpha   90.00
_cell.angle_beta   90.00
_cell.angle_gamma   90.00
#
_symmetry.space_group_name_H-M   'P 1'
#
loop_
_entity.id
_entity.type
_entity.pdbx_description
1 polymer ?
#
loop_
_entity_poly.entity_id
_entity_poly.type
_entity_poly.pdbx_seq_one_letter_code
_entity_poly.pdbx_strand_id
1 'polypeptide(L)'
;MDESGLSKWFDQNLLDTKLGKVVVKPTRAGSSIGVSVAYGVTDSLQKANTIISEGIDDKVLVEIFLEGGSEFTAIVLDVGSGFGCQPVVLLPTEVELQSHGTVDVREKDAIFNYRRKYLPTRQVAYHTPPRFSVDVISKIREGASLLFQRLGLRDFARIDGWFLPPSMKASSFAGNKFGRTNSGTVIFTDINLISGMEQTSFLFQQASKVGFSHSNILRTIIQHACLRFPALLSHNIISSPSRRRSKSASVTEAFIKQHKKVYVIFGGDTSERQVSLMSGTNVWLNLRASDDLEVTPCLLSPATSYSDVSDFGKHEVDKKFKTVWTLPYSLLLRHTTEEVLDACLEAIEPNRAALTSHLRNQVMDDLTRGLRKLSWFNGFDISDELPKKFSLEQWVKLAKESQATVFIAVHGGIGEDGTLQSLLEAEGVPYTGPGVIASKTCMDKVATSLALKHLTDFGVLTINKDARKKDDLLKMSISDLWRDLKSKLHCDTLCVKPARDGCSTGVARLCCEGDLAFYINALQDCLPRIPPNSLSKAHGMIEMPNPPPELVIFEPFVETDEIVVASKSRNEIAHNLLWKGDSRWVEVTVGVVGKRGSMHSLTPSVTVKESGGILSLEEKFQGGTGINLTPPPPSIMSSSALERCKKHIELIANTLQLEGFSRIDAFVHADTGEVLIIEVNTVPGMTPSTVLIHQALAEQPPLYPQQFFHTLLDLASERSM
;
A
#
# COMPACT_ATOMS: atom_id res chain seq x y z
N MET A 1 37.00 14.58 3.57
CA MET A 1 38.06 13.86 2.81
C MET A 1 38.31 14.70 1.57
N ASP A 2 39.55 15.02 1.28
CA ASP A 2 39.89 15.76 0.05
C ASP A 2 39.98 14.78 -1.15
N GLU A 3 40.06 15.32 -2.35
CA GLU A 3 40.17 14.53 -3.58
C GLU A 3 41.38 13.58 -3.57
N SER A 4 42.52 14.01 -3.04
CA SER A 4 43.72 13.21 -2.93
C SER A 4 43.55 12.01 -1.96
N GLY A 5 42.87 12.22 -0.84
CA GLY A 5 42.55 11.17 0.12
C GLY A 5 41.59 10.13 -0.43
N LEU A 6 40.57 10.59 -1.16
CA LEU A 6 39.59 9.70 -1.79
C LEU A 6 40.24 8.92 -2.95
N SER A 7 41.10 9.55 -3.76
CA SER A 7 41.83 8.88 -4.83
C SER A 7 42.73 7.75 -4.28
N LYS A 8 43.47 8.01 -3.19
CA LYS A 8 44.25 6.96 -2.50
C LYS A 8 43.36 5.81 -2.02
N TRP A 9 42.17 6.10 -1.50
CA TRP A 9 41.24 5.07 -1.05
C TRP A 9 40.75 4.22 -2.24
N PHE A 10 40.48 4.84 -3.41
CA PHE A 10 40.11 4.12 -4.64
C PHE A 10 41.29 3.16 -5.03
N ASP A 11 42.53 3.66 -5.08
CA ASP A 11 43.68 2.85 -5.42
C ASP A 11 43.91 1.69 -4.44
N GLN A 12 43.78 1.94 -3.14
CA GLN A 12 43.88 0.91 -2.10
C GLN A 12 42.82 -0.17 -2.22
N ASN A 13 41.67 0.18 -2.77
CA ASN A 13 40.56 -0.73 -3.00
C ASN A 13 40.52 -1.30 -4.42
N LEU A 14 41.56 -1.06 -5.25
CA LEU A 14 41.68 -1.53 -6.63
C LEU A 14 40.50 -1.04 -7.52
N LEU A 15 39.97 0.15 -7.25
CA LEU A 15 38.91 0.79 -8.02
C LEU A 15 39.51 1.77 -9.01
N ASP A 16 38.97 1.82 -10.22
CA ASP A 16 39.34 2.86 -11.20
C ASP A 16 38.89 4.23 -10.69
N THR A 17 39.82 5.19 -10.65
CA THR A 17 39.55 6.55 -10.14
C THR A 17 38.56 7.35 -10.97
N LYS A 18 38.27 6.94 -12.24
CA LYS A 18 37.32 7.58 -13.14
C LYS A 18 36.01 6.84 -13.27
N LEU A 19 36.04 5.51 -13.25
CA LEU A 19 34.89 4.64 -13.57
C LEU A 19 34.52 3.67 -12.45
N GLY A 20 35.33 3.58 -11.37
CA GLY A 20 35.06 2.67 -10.25
C GLY A 20 33.73 3.00 -9.57
N LYS A 21 32.87 2.00 -9.41
CA LYS A 21 31.57 2.15 -8.79
C LYS A 21 31.67 2.09 -7.26
N VAL A 22 31.04 3.04 -6.59
CA VAL A 22 30.94 3.11 -5.14
C VAL A 22 29.53 3.56 -4.74
N VAL A 23 29.16 3.27 -3.48
CA VAL A 23 27.96 3.82 -2.84
C VAL A 23 28.38 5.00 -1.98
N VAL A 24 27.72 6.13 -2.16
CA VAL A 24 27.85 7.34 -1.34
C VAL A 24 26.58 7.48 -0.52
N LYS A 25 26.72 7.54 0.80
CA LYS A 25 25.57 7.59 1.72
C LYS A 25 25.86 8.44 2.97
N PRO A 26 24.83 9.07 3.58
CA PRO A 26 24.97 9.70 4.90
C PRO A 26 25.27 8.65 5.97
N THR A 27 25.89 9.06 7.08
CA THR A 27 26.23 8.14 8.18
C THR A 27 25.07 7.90 9.14
N ARG A 28 24.07 8.80 9.19
CA ARG A 28 22.99 8.79 10.19
C ARG A 28 21.58 8.85 9.61
N ALA A 29 21.41 8.92 8.29
CA ALA A 29 20.10 8.89 7.67
C ALA A 29 19.61 7.46 7.42
N GLY A 30 18.32 7.23 7.60
CA GLY A 30 17.66 5.96 7.31
C GLY A 30 16.93 5.95 5.96
N SER A 31 16.24 4.82 5.65
CA SER A 31 15.34 4.68 4.48
C SER A 31 15.97 5.00 3.11
N SER A 32 17.29 4.80 2.97
CA SER A 32 18.08 5.14 1.78
C SER A 32 18.01 6.62 1.35
N ILE A 33 17.68 7.53 2.26
CA ILE A 33 17.73 8.97 1.99
C ILE A 33 19.18 9.38 1.78
N GLY A 34 19.47 10.06 0.67
CA GLY A 34 20.83 10.49 0.31
C GLY A 34 21.76 9.38 -0.17
N VAL A 35 21.29 8.14 -0.29
CA VAL A 35 22.08 7.02 -0.84
C VAL A 35 22.11 7.09 -2.35
N SER A 36 23.31 7.04 -2.95
CA SER A 36 23.48 7.09 -4.40
C SER A 36 24.68 6.26 -4.86
N VAL A 37 24.63 5.71 -6.08
CA VAL A 37 25.80 5.12 -6.74
C VAL A 37 26.60 6.25 -7.39
N ALA A 38 27.92 6.22 -7.21
CA ALA A 38 28.85 7.18 -7.81
C ALA A 38 29.91 6.46 -8.64
N TYR A 39 30.40 7.16 -9.67
CA TYR A 39 31.42 6.68 -10.59
C TYR A 39 32.69 7.51 -10.48
N GLY A 40 33.74 6.88 -10.00
CA GLY A 40 35.03 7.53 -9.80
C GLY A 40 35.03 8.57 -8.68
N VAL A 41 36.18 9.22 -8.51
CA VAL A 41 36.45 10.14 -7.41
C VAL A 41 35.63 11.42 -7.50
N THR A 42 35.55 12.04 -8.69
CA THR A 42 34.88 13.34 -8.90
C THR A 42 33.39 13.27 -8.64
N ASP A 43 32.69 12.26 -9.20
CA ASP A 43 31.25 12.06 -8.98
C ASP A 43 30.94 11.71 -7.51
N SER A 44 31.83 10.94 -6.86
CA SER A 44 31.71 10.63 -5.43
C SER A 44 31.78 11.88 -4.56
N LEU A 45 32.69 12.79 -4.85
CA LEU A 45 32.81 14.07 -4.13
C LEU A 45 31.60 14.99 -4.39
N GLN A 46 31.11 15.02 -5.63
CA GLN A 46 29.92 15.81 -5.96
C GLN A 46 28.71 15.33 -5.15
N LYS A 47 28.43 14.02 -5.12
CA LYS A 47 27.33 13.45 -4.37
C LYS A 47 27.50 13.59 -2.86
N ALA A 48 28.73 13.46 -2.35
CA ALA A 48 29.01 13.74 -0.95
C ALA A 48 28.73 15.19 -0.58
N ASN A 49 29.11 16.14 -1.43
CA ASN A 49 28.83 17.56 -1.22
C ASN A 49 27.33 17.85 -1.25
N THR A 50 26.57 17.19 -2.11
CA THR A 50 25.09 17.31 -2.13
C THR A 50 24.49 16.92 -0.80
N ILE A 51 24.87 15.77 -0.23
CA ILE A 51 24.40 15.30 1.11
C ILE A 51 24.65 16.37 2.19
N ILE A 52 25.84 16.98 2.18
CA ILE A 52 26.23 17.98 3.18
C ILE A 52 25.50 19.31 2.94
N SER A 53 25.43 19.79 1.68
CA SER A 53 24.80 21.08 1.33
C SER A 53 23.28 21.07 1.52
N GLU A 54 22.63 19.93 1.32
CA GLU A 54 21.20 19.77 1.58
C GLU A 54 20.88 19.53 3.06
N GLY A 55 21.91 19.47 3.92
CA GLY A 55 21.74 19.28 5.36
C GLY A 55 21.23 17.89 5.77
N ILE A 56 21.42 16.89 4.91
CA ILE A 56 21.00 15.50 5.20
C ILE A 56 21.86 14.92 6.33
N ASP A 57 23.19 15.10 6.25
CA ASP A 57 24.14 14.70 7.30
C ASP A 57 25.40 15.57 7.21
N ASP A 58 26.14 15.66 8.31
CA ASP A 58 27.44 16.36 8.40
C ASP A 58 28.63 15.44 8.02
N LYS A 59 28.34 14.13 7.84
CA LYS A 59 29.31 13.08 7.49
C LYS A 59 28.78 12.18 6.40
N VAL A 60 29.69 11.78 5.52
CA VAL A 60 29.39 10.91 4.39
C VAL A 60 30.27 9.67 4.43
N LEU A 61 29.69 8.52 4.15
CA LEU A 61 30.36 7.23 4.00
C LEU A 61 30.45 6.89 2.51
N VAL A 62 31.64 6.44 2.08
CA VAL A 62 31.87 5.89 0.75
C VAL A 62 32.18 4.41 0.89
N GLU A 63 31.42 3.57 0.23
CA GLU A 63 31.52 2.11 0.28
C GLU A 63 31.71 1.52 -1.11
N ILE A 64 32.32 0.34 -1.18
CA ILE A 64 32.43 -0.41 -2.43
C ILE A 64 31.04 -0.86 -2.88
N PHE A 65 30.71 -0.65 -4.16
CA PHE A 65 29.48 -1.18 -4.74
C PHE A 65 29.62 -2.71 -4.94
N LEU A 66 28.70 -3.48 -4.36
CA LEU A 66 28.70 -4.96 -4.43
C LEU A 66 27.91 -5.40 -5.68
N GLU A 67 28.59 -5.44 -6.83
CA GLU A 67 27.99 -5.79 -8.10
C GLU A 67 27.73 -7.30 -8.21
N GLY A 68 26.54 -7.70 -8.67
CA GLY A 68 26.16 -9.10 -8.89
C GLY A 68 25.85 -9.90 -7.63
N GLY A 69 25.78 -9.25 -6.47
CA GLY A 69 25.29 -9.86 -5.23
C GLY A 69 23.77 -9.82 -5.11
N SER A 70 23.22 -10.63 -4.21
CA SER A 70 21.81 -10.60 -3.80
C SER A 70 21.68 -10.02 -2.41
N GLU A 71 20.81 -9.02 -2.26
CA GLU A 71 20.54 -8.39 -0.97
C GLU A 71 19.67 -9.31 -0.09
N PHE A 72 19.93 -9.33 1.21
CA PHE A 72 19.08 -10.02 2.19
C PHE A 72 18.88 -9.19 3.44
N THR A 73 17.80 -9.49 4.15
CA THR A 73 17.51 -8.94 5.47
C THR A 73 17.12 -10.05 6.44
N ALA A 74 17.58 -9.96 7.69
CA ALA A 74 17.35 -10.95 8.72
C ALA A 74 16.89 -10.31 10.03
N ILE A 75 15.76 -10.74 10.57
CA ILE A 75 15.28 -10.36 11.89
C ILE A 75 15.91 -11.30 12.92
N VAL A 76 16.45 -10.72 13.95
CA VAL A 76 17.00 -11.44 15.13
C VAL A 76 16.13 -11.12 16.34
N LEU A 77 15.68 -12.15 17.04
CA LEU A 77 14.89 -12.05 18.25
C LEU A 77 15.69 -12.61 19.43
N ASP A 78 15.82 -11.85 20.51
CA ASP A 78 16.40 -12.36 21.76
C ASP A 78 15.35 -13.15 22.54
N VAL A 79 15.65 -14.41 22.82
CA VAL A 79 14.78 -15.31 23.61
C VAL A 79 15.44 -15.74 24.93
N GLY A 80 16.51 -15.04 25.32
CA GLY A 80 17.23 -15.30 26.56
C GLY A 80 16.42 -14.97 27.80
N SER A 81 16.82 -15.51 28.95
CA SER A 81 16.22 -15.22 30.23
C SER A 81 17.09 -14.24 31.05
N GLY A 82 16.50 -13.17 31.54
CA GLY A 82 17.18 -12.19 32.38
C GLY A 82 18.29 -11.44 31.63
N PHE A 83 19.54 -11.50 32.15
CA PHE A 83 20.69 -10.82 31.54
C PHE A 83 21.39 -11.65 30.44
N GLY A 84 21.04 -12.92 30.27
CA GLY A 84 21.60 -13.80 29.24
C GLY A 84 20.95 -13.52 27.88
N CYS A 85 21.78 -13.17 26.87
CA CYS A 85 21.31 -13.00 25.50
C CYS A 85 21.33 -14.34 24.77
N GLN A 86 20.21 -14.73 24.17
CA GLN A 86 20.07 -15.92 23.32
C GLN A 86 19.40 -15.52 22.01
N PRO A 87 20.14 -15.01 21.01
CA PRO A 87 19.56 -14.58 19.76
C PRO A 87 19.14 -15.75 18.89
N VAL A 88 17.94 -15.68 18.35
CA VAL A 88 17.43 -16.58 17.33
C VAL A 88 17.14 -15.76 16.09
N VAL A 89 17.77 -16.11 14.97
CA VAL A 89 17.52 -15.48 13.67
C VAL A 89 16.35 -16.15 13.00
N LEU A 90 15.33 -15.36 12.64
CA LEU A 90 14.16 -15.84 11.92
C LEU A 90 14.57 -16.30 10.50
N LEU A 91 13.57 -16.62 9.64
CA LEU A 91 13.85 -16.94 8.25
C LEU A 91 14.26 -15.67 7.51
N PRO A 92 15.49 -15.55 7.01
CA PRO A 92 15.90 -14.36 6.26
C PRO A 92 15.06 -14.17 5.00
N THR A 93 15.02 -12.94 4.51
CA THR A 93 14.33 -12.57 3.27
C THR A 93 15.36 -12.10 2.24
N GLU A 94 15.33 -12.66 1.04
CA GLU A 94 16.05 -12.14 -0.13
C GLU A 94 15.26 -10.99 -0.72
N VAL A 95 15.96 -9.92 -1.09
CA VAL A 95 15.40 -8.75 -1.78
C VAL A 95 15.91 -8.75 -3.22
N GLU A 96 15.04 -9.03 -4.17
CA GLU A 96 15.36 -9.05 -5.59
C GLU A 96 14.83 -7.79 -6.29
N LEU A 97 15.72 -7.04 -6.93
CA LEU A 97 15.33 -5.94 -7.80
C LEU A 97 15.00 -6.49 -9.18
N GLN A 98 13.75 -6.34 -9.61
CA GLN A 98 13.29 -6.79 -10.92
C GLN A 98 13.43 -5.68 -11.95
N SER A 99 14.09 -5.98 -13.10
CA SER A 99 14.16 -5.09 -14.25
C SER A 99 13.02 -5.44 -15.22
N HIS A 100 12.04 -4.58 -15.38
CA HIS A 100 11.01 -4.77 -16.40
C HIS A 100 11.42 -4.12 -17.74
N GLY A 101 11.77 -4.95 -18.67
CA GLY A 101 11.50 -5.01 -20.13
C GLY A 101 11.83 -3.85 -21.08
N THR A 102 12.18 -2.65 -20.61
CA THR A 102 12.74 -1.61 -21.48
C THR A 102 14.08 -1.18 -20.87
N VAL A 103 15.15 -1.61 -21.51
CA VAL A 103 16.53 -1.32 -21.08
C VAL A 103 16.78 0.18 -21.24
N ASP A 104 16.39 0.96 -20.25
CA ASP A 104 17.05 2.23 -20.03
C ASP A 104 18.42 1.90 -19.41
N VAL A 105 19.49 2.27 -20.11
CA VAL A 105 20.89 2.02 -19.73
C VAL A 105 21.21 2.57 -18.32
N ARG A 106 20.34 3.41 -17.76
CA ARG A 106 20.42 4.00 -16.41
C ARG A 106 19.94 3.08 -15.28
N GLU A 107 19.23 1.97 -15.58
CA GLU A 107 18.71 1.05 -14.54
C GLU A 107 19.71 -0.01 -14.06
N LYS A 108 20.88 -0.15 -14.70
CA LYS A 108 21.90 -1.15 -14.29
C LYS A 108 22.44 -0.96 -12.89
N ASP A 109 22.26 0.23 -12.31
CA ASP A 109 22.76 0.59 -10.98
C ASP A 109 21.60 0.94 -10.03
N ALA A 110 20.52 0.22 -10.16
CA ALA A 110 19.34 0.42 -9.33
C ALA A 110 19.65 0.13 -7.85
N ILE A 111 19.37 1.09 -6.99
CA ILE A 111 19.43 0.93 -5.52
C ILE A 111 18.02 0.67 -5.00
N PHE A 112 17.91 -0.11 -3.93
CA PHE A 112 16.69 -0.24 -3.14
C PHE A 112 16.42 1.07 -2.38
N ASN A 113 15.94 2.09 -3.10
CA ASN A 113 15.71 3.45 -2.61
C ASN A 113 14.36 3.56 -1.86
N TYR A 114 14.11 4.75 -1.29
CA TYR A 114 12.88 5.04 -0.55
C TYR A 114 11.61 4.68 -1.33
N ARG A 115 11.53 5.05 -2.62
CA ARG A 115 10.37 4.78 -3.47
C ARG A 115 10.13 3.27 -3.64
N ARG A 116 11.20 2.48 -3.84
CA ARG A 116 11.12 1.02 -3.94
C ARG A 116 10.82 0.32 -2.62
N LYS A 117 11.16 0.97 -1.50
CA LYS A 117 10.87 0.43 -0.14
C LYS A 117 9.42 0.61 0.27
N TYR A 118 8.81 1.73 -0.10
CA TYR A 118 7.53 2.15 0.49
C TYR A 118 6.40 2.32 -0.52
N LEU A 119 6.72 2.41 -1.83
CA LEU A 119 5.70 2.45 -2.87
C LEU A 119 5.45 1.05 -3.44
N PRO A 120 4.20 0.67 -3.70
CA PRO A 120 3.87 -0.60 -4.31
C PRO A 120 4.30 -0.61 -5.78
N THR A 121 5.59 -0.85 -6.03
CA THR A 121 6.18 -0.95 -7.36
C THR A 121 6.46 -2.40 -7.68
N ARG A 122 6.26 -2.82 -8.95
CA ARG A 122 6.62 -4.16 -9.43
C ARG A 122 8.15 -4.37 -9.58
N GLN A 123 8.96 -3.48 -9.03
CA GLN A 123 10.40 -3.48 -9.21
C GLN A 123 11.17 -4.27 -8.15
N VAL A 124 10.46 -4.80 -7.15
CA VAL A 124 11.08 -5.57 -6.06
C VAL A 124 10.27 -6.82 -5.79
N ALA A 125 10.95 -7.94 -5.60
CA ALA A 125 10.37 -9.19 -5.11
C ALA A 125 11.05 -9.62 -3.81
N TYR A 126 10.28 -10.22 -2.90
CA TYR A 126 10.73 -10.67 -1.59
C TYR A 126 10.53 -12.17 -1.43
N HIS A 127 11.61 -12.91 -1.16
CA HIS A 127 11.57 -14.38 -0.98
C HIS A 127 11.94 -14.75 0.46
N THR A 128 10.98 -15.31 1.20
CA THR A 128 11.15 -15.78 2.58
C THR A 128 10.72 -17.25 2.71
N PRO A 129 11.64 -18.21 2.93
CA PRO A 129 13.09 -18.08 2.99
C PRO A 129 13.70 -17.65 1.65
N PRO A 130 14.97 -17.16 1.65
CA PRO A 130 15.65 -16.79 0.42
C PRO A 130 15.88 -18.02 -0.49
N ARG A 131 16.10 -17.78 -1.79
CA ARG A 131 16.38 -18.83 -2.79
C ARG A 131 17.85 -19.31 -2.76
N PHE A 132 18.56 -18.98 -1.69
CA PHE A 132 19.92 -19.40 -1.46
C PHE A 132 20.00 -20.88 -1.03
N SER A 133 21.19 -21.49 -1.13
CA SER A 133 21.40 -22.83 -0.57
C SER A 133 21.25 -22.83 0.96
N VAL A 134 20.93 -23.98 1.53
CA VAL A 134 20.80 -24.15 2.99
C VAL A 134 22.06 -23.71 3.73
N ASP A 135 23.25 -24.01 3.19
CA ASP A 135 24.52 -23.59 3.78
C ASP A 135 24.69 -22.07 3.85
N VAL A 136 24.23 -21.35 2.83
CA VAL A 136 24.25 -19.87 2.81
C VAL A 136 23.25 -19.31 3.82
N ILE A 137 22.05 -19.86 3.88
CA ILE A 137 21.03 -19.47 4.86
C ILE A 137 21.57 -19.70 6.30
N SER A 138 22.23 -20.83 6.56
CA SER A 138 22.84 -21.10 7.86
C SER A 138 23.93 -20.10 8.20
N LYS A 139 24.81 -19.76 7.24
CA LYS A 139 25.85 -18.73 7.43
C LYS A 139 25.27 -17.35 7.73
N ILE A 140 24.20 -16.97 7.06
CA ILE A 140 23.49 -15.71 7.34
C ILE A 140 22.96 -15.74 8.78
N ARG A 141 22.29 -16.81 9.18
CA ARG A 141 21.73 -16.94 10.54
C ARG A 141 22.82 -16.95 11.61
N GLU A 142 23.89 -17.72 11.44
CA GLU A 142 25.02 -17.77 12.37
C GLU A 142 25.70 -16.41 12.50
N GLY A 143 26.01 -15.76 11.37
CA GLY A 143 26.68 -14.46 11.35
C GLY A 143 25.80 -13.36 11.99
N ALA A 144 24.51 -13.30 11.67
CA ALA A 144 23.60 -12.33 12.27
C ALA A 144 23.43 -12.55 13.79
N SER A 145 23.35 -13.81 14.25
CA SER A 145 23.33 -14.17 15.66
C SER A 145 24.61 -13.71 16.39
N LEU A 146 25.77 -13.96 15.79
CA LEU A 146 27.08 -13.56 16.34
C LEU A 146 27.19 -12.02 16.43
N LEU A 147 26.80 -11.30 15.39
CA LEU A 147 26.77 -9.82 15.40
C LEU A 147 25.86 -9.26 16.49
N PHE A 148 24.66 -9.82 16.63
CA PHE A 148 23.71 -9.42 17.66
C PHE A 148 24.31 -9.54 19.05
N GLN A 149 24.98 -10.66 19.36
CA GLN A 149 25.65 -10.88 20.65
C GLN A 149 26.86 -9.96 20.85
N ARG A 150 27.72 -9.85 19.86
CA ARG A 150 28.99 -9.08 19.97
C ARG A 150 28.75 -7.58 20.11
N LEU A 151 27.68 -7.07 19.52
CA LEU A 151 27.29 -5.67 19.64
C LEU A 151 26.43 -5.38 20.87
N GLY A 152 26.14 -6.39 21.69
CA GLY A 152 25.32 -6.24 22.89
C GLY A 152 23.89 -5.85 22.63
N LEU A 153 23.33 -6.24 21.48
CA LEU A 153 21.95 -5.95 21.11
C LEU A 153 20.96 -6.72 22.00
N ARG A 154 19.74 -6.22 22.11
CA ARG A 154 18.70 -6.79 22.97
C ARG A 154 17.35 -6.77 22.24
N ASP A 155 16.42 -7.59 22.73
CA ASP A 155 15.06 -7.74 22.32
C ASP A 155 14.92 -8.15 20.85
N PHE A 156 15.18 -7.28 19.91
CA PHE A 156 15.20 -7.61 18.48
C PHE A 156 16.08 -6.61 17.70
N ALA A 157 16.50 -7.02 16.50
CA ALA A 157 17.14 -6.15 15.52
C ALA A 157 16.88 -6.67 14.11
N ARG A 158 17.04 -5.81 13.09
CA ARG A 158 17.11 -6.20 11.70
C ARG A 158 18.54 -5.99 11.20
N ILE A 159 19.10 -7.03 10.63
CA ILE A 159 20.48 -7.05 10.10
C ILE A 159 20.41 -7.28 8.60
N ASP A 160 20.90 -6.32 7.83
CA ASP A 160 20.88 -6.31 6.38
C ASP A 160 22.26 -6.68 5.83
N GLY A 161 22.30 -7.29 4.65
CA GLY A 161 23.57 -7.71 4.04
C GLY A 161 23.42 -8.20 2.61
N TRP A 162 24.53 -8.70 2.07
CA TRP A 162 24.65 -9.17 0.70
C TRP A 162 25.25 -10.57 0.67
N PHE A 163 24.71 -11.39 -0.22
CA PHE A 163 25.30 -12.66 -0.61
C PHE A 163 25.97 -12.54 -1.97
N LEU A 164 27.27 -12.77 -2.02
CA LEU A 164 28.07 -12.79 -3.24
C LEU A 164 28.28 -14.24 -3.70
N PRO A 165 27.68 -14.68 -4.83
CA PRO A 165 27.80 -16.06 -5.28
C PRO A 165 29.23 -16.38 -5.78
N PRO A 166 29.64 -17.67 -5.73
CA PRO A 166 30.98 -18.06 -6.15
C PRO A 166 31.27 -17.87 -7.65
N SER A 167 30.22 -17.74 -8.45
CA SER A 167 30.26 -17.54 -9.91
C SER A 167 30.58 -16.11 -10.33
N MET A 168 30.75 -15.16 -9.42
CA MET A 168 31.16 -13.80 -9.78
C MET A 168 32.49 -13.82 -10.57
N LYS A 169 32.45 -13.18 -11.77
CA LYS A 169 33.66 -13.11 -12.63
C LYS A 169 34.78 -12.44 -11.89
N ALA A 170 36.02 -12.94 -12.12
CA ALA A 170 37.24 -12.45 -11.49
C ALA A 170 37.51 -10.94 -11.72
N SER A 171 36.82 -10.31 -12.70
CA SER A 171 36.90 -8.89 -12.99
C SER A 171 36.09 -7.99 -12.02
N SER A 172 35.22 -8.56 -11.17
CA SER A 172 34.56 -7.77 -10.16
C SER A 172 35.49 -7.64 -8.94
N PHE A 173 35.69 -6.40 -8.51
CA PHE A 173 36.54 -6.10 -7.35
C PHE A 173 36.09 -6.84 -6.07
N ALA A 174 34.79 -6.97 -5.83
CA ALA A 174 34.27 -7.69 -4.69
C ALA A 174 34.73 -9.15 -4.64
N GLY A 175 34.74 -9.86 -5.78
CA GLY A 175 35.24 -11.23 -5.85
C GLY A 175 36.74 -11.36 -5.56
N ASN A 176 37.55 -10.35 -5.85
CA ASN A 176 38.97 -10.36 -5.60
C ASN A 176 39.32 -10.05 -4.13
N LYS A 177 38.61 -9.11 -3.50
CA LYS A 177 38.92 -8.65 -2.13
C LYS A 177 38.41 -9.61 -1.04
N PHE A 178 37.22 -10.17 -1.23
CA PHE A 178 36.57 -11.01 -0.21
C PHE A 178 36.89 -12.50 -0.33
N GLY A 179 37.73 -12.87 -1.28
CA GLY A 179 38.17 -14.25 -1.47
C GLY A 179 37.14 -15.14 -2.16
N ARG A 180 37.62 -16.09 -2.92
CA ARG A 180 36.78 -17.13 -3.52
C ARG A 180 36.53 -18.23 -2.52
N THR A 181 35.36 -18.28 -1.90
CA THR A 181 34.90 -19.48 -1.21
C THR A 181 34.06 -20.31 -2.19
N ASN A 182 34.17 -21.64 -2.13
CA ASN A 182 33.38 -22.55 -2.99
C ASN A 182 31.88 -22.39 -2.80
N SER A 183 31.44 -21.76 -1.71
CA SER A 183 30.03 -21.55 -1.34
C SER A 183 29.57 -20.09 -1.38
N GLY A 184 30.40 -19.16 -1.91
CA GLY A 184 30.12 -17.72 -1.89
C GLY A 184 30.40 -17.05 -0.55
N THR A 185 30.20 -15.73 -0.50
CA THR A 185 30.56 -14.90 0.67
C THR A 185 29.31 -14.11 1.15
N VAL A 186 29.08 -14.16 2.47
CA VAL A 186 28.04 -13.36 3.14
C VAL A 186 28.70 -12.12 3.73
N ILE A 187 28.15 -10.93 3.42
CA ILE A 187 28.65 -9.63 3.90
C ILE A 187 27.48 -8.93 4.60
N PHE A 188 27.67 -8.47 5.83
CA PHE A 188 26.70 -7.66 6.57
C PHE A 188 27.03 -6.18 6.38
N THR A 189 26.02 -5.37 6.09
CA THR A 189 26.22 -3.96 5.70
C THR A 189 25.50 -2.96 6.59
N ASP A 190 24.39 -3.35 7.21
CA ASP A 190 23.60 -2.43 8.02
C ASP A 190 22.92 -3.14 9.19
N ILE A 191 22.77 -2.42 10.31
CA ILE A 191 22.13 -2.93 11.52
C ILE A 191 21.09 -1.91 11.98
N ASN A 192 19.82 -2.31 11.87
CA ASN A 192 18.69 -1.50 12.28
C ASN A 192 18.23 -1.93 13.67
N LEU A 193 18.46 -1.08 14.67
CA LEU A 193 18.09 -1.35 16.07
C LEU A 193 16.58 -1.40 16.26
N ILE A 194 15.84 -0.63 15.46
CA ILE A 194 14.39 -0.68 15.37
C ILE A 194 14.04 -0.92 13.90
N SER A 195 13.48 -2.10 13.60
CA SER A 195 12.95 -2.39 12.28
C SER A 195 11.68 -1.59 12.01
N GLY A 196 11.34 -1.38 10.74
CA GLY A 196 10.01 -0.91 10.35
C GLY A 196 8.92 -1.80 10.95
N MET A 197 7.83 -1.18 11.38
CA MET A 197 6.68 -1.85 12.02
C MET A 197 5.38 -1.59 11.26
N GLU A 198 5.47 -1.26 9.97
CA GLU A 198 4.33 -1.27 9.06
C GLU A 198 3.73 -2.68 8.99
N GLN A 199 2.44 -2.78 8.68
CA GLN A 199 1.71 -4.05 8.68
C GLN A 199 2.37 -5.15 7.83
N THR A 200 3.08 -4.78 6.77
CA THR A 200 3.79 -5.69 5.86
C THR A 200 5.31 -5.64 5.99
N SER A 201 5.85 -5.12 7.11
CA SER A 201 7.30 -5.03 7.32
C SER A 201 7.97 -6.40 7.44
N PHE A 202 9.29 -6.43 7.24
CA PHE A 202 10.09 -7.66 7.37
C PHE A 202 9.96 -8.34 8.74
N LEU A 203 9.76 -7.53 9.81
CA LEU A 203 9.51 -8.08 11.13
C LEU A 203 8.30 -9.01 11.12
N PHE A 204 7.17 -8.53 10.60
CA PHE A 204 5.93 -9.31 10.59
C PHE A 204 5.94 -10.41 9.52
N GLN A 205 6.55 -10.15 8.36
CA GLN A 205 6.71 -11.18 7.32
C GLN A 205 7.48 -12.38 7.86
N GLN A 206 8.67 -12.18 8.44
CA GLN A 206 9.51 -13.26 8.94
C GLN A 206 8.93 -13.92 10.20
N ALA A 207 8.33 -13.12 11.11
CA ALA A 207 7.66 -13.63 12.31
C ALA A 207 6.48 -14.54 11.97
N SER A 208 5.65 -14.14 10.99
CA SER A 208 4.49 -14.93 10.57
C SER A 208 4.88 -16.27 9.94
N LYS A 209 6.00 -16.33 9.22
CA LYS A 209 6.53 -17.60 8.67
C LYS A 209 6.90 -18.61 9.75
N VAL A 210 7.24 -18.14 10.95
CA VAL A 210 7.62 -19.00 12.08
C VAL A 210 6.53 -19.07 13.17
N GLY A 211 5.30 -18.69 12.85
CA GLY A 211 4.14 -18.93 13.69
C GLY A 211 3.70 -17.80 14.61
N PHE A 212 4.26 -16.59 14.48
CA PHE A 212 3.83 -15.42 15.26
C PHE A 212 2.88 -14.51 14.48
N SER A 213 1.74 -14.16 15.06
CA SER A 213 0.97 -13.01 14.58
C SER A 213 1.63 -11.68 14.96
N HIS A 214 1.12 -10.56 14.40
CA HIS A 214 1.56 -9.20 14.77
C HIS A 214 1.49 -8.97 16.29
N SER A 215 0.37 -9.30 16.91
CA SER A 215 0.20 -9.11 18.35
C SER A 215 1.09 -10.04 19.16
N ASN A 216 1.33 -11.28 18.72
CA ASN A 216 2.13 -12.24 19.45
C ASN A 216 3.63 -11.88 19.41
N ILE A 217 4.17 -11.49 18.25
CA ILE A 217 5.57 -11.05 18.17
C ILE A 217 5.82 -9.75 18.95
N LEU A 218 4.91 -8.76 18.85
CA LEU A 218 5.03 -7.51 19.62
C LEU A 218 4.95 -7.76 21.11
N ARG A 219 4.01 -8.62 21.56
CA ARG A 219 3.91 -9.03 22.97
C ARG A 219 5.21 -9.72 23.43
N THR A 220 5.75 -10.61 22.61
CA THR A 220 7.02 -11.29 22.89
C THR A 220 8.16 -10.31 23.11
N ILE A 221 8.32 -9.34 22.22
CA ILE A 221 9.34 -8.28 22.32
C ILE A 221 9.14 -7.44 23.60
N ILE A 222 7.92 -6.98 23.88
CA ILE A 222 7.62 -6.15 25.06
C ILE A 222 7.85 -6.93 26.35
N GLN A 223 7.35 -8.16 26.44
CA GLN A 223 7.52 -9.00 27.62
C GLN A 223 8.99 -9.32 27.88
N HIS A 224 9.75 -9.59 26.80
CA HIS A 224 11.20 -9.81 26.91
C HIS A 224 11.92 -8.54 27.42
N ALA A 225 11.59 -7.37 26.90
CA ALA A 225 12.13 -6.10 27.38
C ALA A 225 11.82 -5.86 28.88
N CYS A 226 10.61 -6.21 29.33
CA CYS A 226 10.21 -6.09 30.74
C CYS A 226 11.04 -6.98 31.68
N LEU A 227 11.69 -8.06 31.19
CA LEU A 227 12.57 -8.87 32.05
C LEU A 227 13.74 -8.07 32.64
N ARG A 228 14.15 -7.00 31.98
CA ARG A 228 15.20 -6.07 32.48
C ARG A 228 14.68 -5.04 33.48
N PHE A 229 13.38 -4.91 33.58
CA PHE A 229 12.69 -3.92 34.43
C PHE A 229 11.62 -4.60 35.29
N PRO A 230 12.02 -5.40 36.33
CA PRO A 230 11.07 -6.20 37.12
C PRO A 230 9.91 -5.41 37.72
N ALA A 231 10.12 -4.13 38.03
CA ALA A 231 9.06 -3.25 38.53
C ALA A 231 7.89 -3.06 37.55
N LEU A 232 8.12 -3.19 36.23
CA LEU A 232 7.07 -3.11 35.21
C LEU A 232 6.23 -4.41 35.13
N LEU A 233 6.79 -5.55 35.53
CA LEU A 233 6.10 -6.84 35.55
C LEU A 233 5.04 -6.92 36.64
N SER A 234 5.20 -6.16 37.76
CA SER A 234 4.27 -6.13 38.89
C SER A 234 2.97 -5.37 38.61
N HIS A 235 2.97 -4.49 37.61
CA HIS A 235 1.79 -3.76 37.17
C HIS A 235 1.19 -4.49 35.97
N ASN A 236 0.26 -5.36 36.13
CA ASN A 236 -0.51 -6.09 35.10
C ASN A 236 -0.86 -5.28 33.82
N ILE A 237 0.13 -4.54 33.27
CA ILE A 237 0.02 -3.64 32.12
C ILE A 237 -0.32 -4.43 30.84
N ILE A 238 -0.09 -5.75 30.85
CA ILE A 238 -0.35 -6.63 29.70
C ILE A 238 -1.14 -7.86 30.14
N SER A 239 -2.13 -7.71 30.98
CA SER A 239 -3.18 -8.72 31.15
C SER A 239 -4.21 -8.57 30.04
N SER A 240 -3.86 -9.03 28.88
CA SER A 240 -4.85 -9.44 27.89
C SER A 240 -5.64 -10.60 28.49
N PRO A 241 -6.97 -10.66 28.35
CA PRO A 241 -7.69 -11.89 28.67
C PRO A 241 -7.12 -12.98 27.75
N SER A 242 -6.16 -13.76 28.30
CA SER A 242 -5.74 -14.97 27.63
C SER A 242 -7.00 -15.77 27.38
N ARG A 243 -7.21 -16.28 26.18
CA ARG A 243 -8.07 -17.43 25.94
C ARG A 243 -7.69 -18.48 26.98
N ARG A 244 -8.32 -18.43 28.16
CA ARG A 244 -8.36 -19.56 29.08
C ARG A 244 -9.14 -20.65 28.35
N ARG A 245 -8.46 -21.48 27.59
CA ARG A 245 -8.90 -22.86 27.48
C ARG A 245 -8.86 -23.41 28.90
N SER A 246 -9.92 -23.18 29.64
CA SER A 246 -10.19 -23.86 30.91
C SER A 246 -10.35 -25.33 30.58
N LYS A 247 -9.28 -26.09 30.82
CA LYS A 247 -9.37 -27.54 30.97
C LYS A 247 -9.95 -27.80 32.36
N SER A 248 -11.21 -27.48 32.55
CA SER A 248 -12.12 -28.06 33.58
C SER A 248 -13.42 -27.24 33.59
N ALA A 249 -14.25 -27.48 32.59
CA ALA A 249 -15.69 -27.29 32.73
C ALA A 249 -16.31 -28.63 32.40
N SER A 250 -17.10 -29.10 33.36
CA SER A 250 -17.96 -30.26 33.23
C SER A 250 -18.70 -30.32 31.91
N VAL A 251 -18.83 -31.54 31.38
CA VAL A 251 -19.53 -31.90 30.15
C VAL A 251 -21.05 -31.61 30.32
N THR A 252 -21.43 -30.33 30.29
CA THR A 252 -22.82 -29.90 30.15
C THR A 252 -22.80 -28.44 29.70
N GLU A 253 -23.32 -28.19 28.50
CA GLU A 253 -23.47 -26.87 27.82
C GLU A 253 -22.20 -26.25 27.19
N ALA A 254 -21.52 -26.99 26.32
CA ALA A 254 -20.76 -26.34 25.25
C ALA A 254 -21.77 -25.92 24.16
N PHE A 255 -22.40 -24.75 24.29
CA PHE A 255 -22.84 -23.99 23.13
C PHE A 255 -21.57 -23.72 22.31
N ILE A 256 -21.41 -24.44 21.20
CA ILE A 256 -20.39 -24.14 20.18
C ILE A 256 -20.70 -22.72 19.73
N LYS A 257 -19.95 -21.75 20.23
CA LYS A 257 -20.01 -20.36 19.72
C LYS A 257 -19.63 -20.43 18.26
N GLN A 258 -20.62 -20.46 17.39
CA GLN A 258 -20.41 -20.49 15.95
C GLN A 258 -19.80 -19.13 15.59
N HIS A 259 -18.49 -19.09 15.24
CA HIS A 259 -17.85 -17.88 14.79
C HIS A 259 -18.47 -17.45 13.47
N LYS A 260 -18.81 -16.16 13.34
CA LYS A 260 -19.26 -15.60 12.06
C LYS A 260 -18.09 -15.62 11.07
N LYS A 261 -18.29 -16.21 9.89
CA LYS A 261 -17.27 -16.28 8.85
C LYS A 261 -17.27 -15.00 8.00
N VAL A 262 -16.10 -14.46 7.77
CA VAL A 262 -15.89 -13.27 6.94
C VAL A 262 -14.81 -13.54 5.91
N TYR A 263 -15.11 -13.29 4.64
CA TYR A 263 -14.15 -13.31 3.55
C TYR A 263 -13.81 -11.89 3.15
N VAL A 264 -12.56 -11.47 3.32
CA VAL A 264 -12.08 -10.15 2.88
C VAL A 264 -11.45 -10.29 1.50
N ILE A 265 -12.15 -9.82 0.46
CA ILE A 265 -11.67 -9.92 -0.92
C ILE A 265 -11.02 -8.60 -1.36
N PHE A 266 -9.83 -8.70 -1.96
CA PHE A 266 -9.00 -7.58 -2.44
C PHE A 266 -8.18 -7.99 -3.67
N GLY A 267 -7.45 -7.04 -4.27
CA GLY A 267 -6.66 -7.24 -5.49
C GLY A 267 -7.41 -6.77 -6.73
N GLY A 268 -7.49 -7.61 -7.73
CA GLY A 268 -8.11 -7.30 -9.03
C GLY A 268 -7.09 -6.99 -10.13
N ASP A 269 -7.57 -6.45 -11.25
CA ASP A 269 -6.80 -6.20 -12.47
C ASP A 269 -6.61 -4.72 -12.80
N THR A 270 -7.08 -3.81 -11.94
CA THR A 270 -6.98 -2.36 -12.13
C THR A 270 -5.62 -1.80 -11.68
N SER A 271 -5.35 -0.54 -12.01
CA SER A 271 -4.19 0.20 -11.49
C SER A 271 -4.20 0.32 -9.96
N GLU A 272 -5.38 0.19 -9.32
CA GLU A 272 -5.59 0.33 -7.88
C GLU A 272 -5.41 -0.97 -7.08
N ARG A 273 -5.06 -2.10 -7.73
CA ARG A 273 -4.96 -3.43 -7.08
C ARG A 273 -3.99 -3.46 -5.89
N GLN A 274 -2.93 -2.62 -5.90
CA GLN A 274 -1.97 -2.57 -4.80
C GLN A 274 -2.57 -1.85 -3.58
N VAL A 275 -3.31 -0.77 -3.81
CA VAL A 275 -4.07 -0.07 -2.76
C VAL A 275 -5.16 -0.99 -2.20
N SER A 276 -5.78 -1.77 -3.07
CA SER A 276 -6.74 -2.82 -2.69
C SER A 276 -6.12 -3.87 -1.76
N LEU A 277 -4.91 -4.35 -2.05
CA LEU A 277 -4.16 -5.25 -1.16
C LEU A 277 -3.90 -4.60 0.21
N MET A 278 -3.43 -3.36 0.23
CA MET A 278 -3.17 -2.63 1.48
C MET A 278 -4.45 -2.43 2.32
N SER A 279 -5.56 -2.05 1.66
CA SER A 279 -6.88 -1.91 2.30
C SER A 279 -7.38 -3.23 2.86
N GLY A 280 -7.34 -4.30 2.04
CA GLY A 280 -7.76 -5.64 2.45
C GLY A 280 -6.93 -6.19 3.61
N THR A 281 -5.62 -5.96 3.60
CA THR A 281 -4.73 -6.35 4.70
C THR A 281 -5.07 -5.61 5.99
N ASN A 282 -5.33 -4.30 5.93
CA ASN A 282 -5.72 -3.50 7.09
C ASN A 282 -7.07 -3.96 7.67
N VAL A 283 -8.08 -4.14 6.80
CA VAL A 283 -9.41 -4.64 7.21
C VAL A 283 -9.27 -6.00 7.87
N TRP A 284 -8.57 -6.93 7.23
CA TRP A 284 -8.39 -8.28 7.73
C TRP A 284 -7.68 -8.31 9.09
N LEU A 285 -6.59 -7.54 9.28
CA LEU A 285 -5.87 -7.47 10.56
C LEU A 285 -6.76 -6.95 11.70
N ASN A 286 -7.57 -5.93 11.44
CA ASN A 286 -8.46 -5.35 12.44
C ASN A 286 -9.62 -6.30 12.78
N LEU A 287 -10.26 -6.92 11.80
CA LEU A 287 -11.36 -7.85 12.03
C LEU A 287 -10.89 -9.15 12.72
N ARG A 288 -9.71 -9.64 12.35
CA ARG A 288 -9.14 -10.83 12.98
C ARG A 288 -8.86 -10.66 14.48
N ALA A 289 -8.72 -9.43 14.96
CA ALA A 289 -8.55 -9.15 16.39
C ALA A 289 -9.79 -9.50 17.23
N SER A 290 -10.93 -9.76 16.59
CA SER A 290 -12.19 -10.13 17.25
C SER A 290 -12.31 -11.63 17.46
N ASP A 291 -12.69 -12.03 18.68
CA ASP A 291 -12.80 -13.45 19.06
C ASP A 291 -14.07 -14.14 18.52
N ASP A 292 -15.02 -13.38 17.97
CA ASP A 292 -16.29 -13.87 17.41
C ASP A 292 -16.26 -14.06 15.89
N LEU A 293 -15.16 -13.65 15.23
CA LEU A 293 -15.00 -13.74 13.79
C LEU A 293 -13.94 -14.75 13.37
N GLU A 294 -14.25 -15.50 12.30
CA GLU A 294 -13.28 -16.28 11.52
C GLU A 294 -13.05 -15.57 10.19
N VAL A 295 -11.92 -14.87 10.05
CA VAL A 295 -11.66 -13.96 8.93
C VAL A 295 -10.63 -14.55 7.98
N THR A 296 -11.01 -14.77 6.72
CA THR A 296 -10.16 -15.33 5.67
C THR A 296 -9.83 -14.25 4.63
N PRO A 297 -8.55 -13.93 4.39
CA PRO A 297 -8.16 -13.03 3.32
C PRO A 297 -8.19 -13.73 1.97
N CYS A 298 -8.73 -13.05 0.95
CA CYS A 298 -8.96 -13.59 -0.38
C CYS A 298 -8.40 -12.65 -1.45
N LEU A 299 -7.40 -13.12 -2.22
CA LEU A 299 -6.84 -12.36 -3.33
C LEU A 299 -7.60 -12.67 -4.63
N LEU A 300 -8.22 -11.67 -5.22
CA LEU A 300 -8.69 -11.70 -6.60
C LEU A 300 -7.48 -11.46 -7.52
N SER A 301 -7.05 -12.50 -8.22
CA SER A 301 -5.91 -12.39 -9.13
C SER A 301 -6.30 -11.66 -10.43
N PRO A 302 -5.37 -10.97 -11.10
CA PRO A 302 -5.58 -10.47 -12.45
C PRO A 302 -6.03 -11.58 -13.40
N ALA A 303 -6.80 -11.23 -14.42
CA ALA A 303 -7.21 -12.17 -15.44
C ALA A 303 -5.96 -12.68 -16.21
N THR A 304 -5.67 -13.98 -16.11
CA THR A 304 -4.57 -14.60 -16.88
C THR A 304 -5.03 -14.85 -18.30
N SER A 305 -4.25 -14.37 -19.28
CA SER A 305 -4.38 -14.84 -20.66
C SER A 305 -3.81 -16.25 -20.78
N TYR A 306 -4.47 -17.11 -21.55
CA TYR A 306 -4.22 -18.56 -21.66
C TYR A 306 -2.90 -18.93 -22.38
N SER A 307 -1.83 -18.13 -22.29
CA SER A 307 -0.53 -18.48 -22.89
C SER A 307 0.28 -19.53 -22.10
N ASP A 308 -0.12 -19.87 -20.87
CA ASP A 308 0.66 -20.76 -20.00
C ASP A 308 0.04 -22.14 -19.75
N VAL A 309 -1.02 -22.50 -20.46
CA VAL A 309 -1.60 -23.85 -20.36
C VAL A 309 -1.42 -24.61 -21.67
N SER A 310 -0.30 -25.32 -21.76
CA SER A 310 0.06 -26.20 -22.86
C SER A 310 -0.64 -27.56 -22.78
N ASP A 311 -1.92 -27.64 -22.46
CA ASP A 311 -2.59 -28.96 -22.53
C ASP A 311 -4.13 -28.93 -22.54
N PHE A 312 -4.79 -28.13 -23.34
CA PHE A 312 -6.18 -28.41 -23.76
C PHE A 312 -6.51 -27.74 -25.10
N GLY A 313 -7.19 -28.55 -25.97
CA GLY A 313 -7.43 -28.34 -27.40
C GLY A 313 -7.84 -26.92 -27.84
N LYS A 314 -7.31 -26.57 -29.01
CA LYS A 314 -7.55 -25.34 -29.76
C LYS A 314 -9.03 -25.16 -30.18
N HIS A 315 -9.88 -24.60 -29.32
CA HIS A 315 -11.17 -23.97 -29.69
C HIS A 315 -11.86 -23.34 -28.47
N GLU A 316 -11.30 -22.28 -27.92
CA GLU A 316 -12.02 -21.23 -27.17
C GLU A 316 -11.01 -20.16 -26.74
N VAL A 317 -10.62 -19.35 -27.70
CA VAL A 317 -9.82 -18.13 -27.46
C VAL A 317 -10.77 -17.06 -26.95
N ASP A 318 -10.43 -16.41 -25.82
CA ASP A 318 -11.02 -15.20 -25.25
C ASP A 318 -12.00 -15.29 -24.06
N LYS A 319 -11.92 -16.27 -23.18
CA LYS A 319 -12.46 -16.08 -21.83
C LYS A 319 -11.35 -15.83 -20.83
N LYS A 320 -11.19 -14.58 -20.39
CA LYS A 320 -10.35 -14.21 -19.23
C LYS A 320 -11.00 -14.76 -17.95
N PHE A 321 -10.48 -15.87 -17.41
CA PHE A 321 -10.99 -16.44 -16.15
C PHE A 321 -10.37 -15.70 -14.96
N LYS A 322 -11.23 -15.09 -14.12
CA LYS A 322 -10.80 -14.50 -12.84
C LYS A 322 -10.72 -15.61 -11.81
N THR A 323 -9.64 -15.62 -11.05
CA THR A 323 -9.41 -16.59 -9.96
C THR A 323 -9.27 -15.90 -8.62
N VAL A 324 -9.68 -16.59 -7.57
CA VAL A 324 -9.57 -16.12 -6.18
C VAL A 324 -8.72 -17.11 -5.39
N TRP A 325 -7.75 -16.59 -4.66
CA TRP A 325 -6.93 -17.37 -3.74
C TRP A 325 -7.31 -17.07 -2.30
N THR A 326 -7.66 -18.09 -1.51
CA THR A 326 -7.73 -17.95 -0.06
C THR A 326 -6.31 -18.07 0.51
N LEU A 327 -5.93 -17.10 1.33
CA LEU A 327 -4.55 -16.91 1.75
C LEU A 327 -4.33 -17.32 3.21
N PRO A 328 -3.26 -18.04 3.53
CA PRO A 328 -2.76 -18.12 4.89
C PRO A 328 -2.09 -16.79 5.31
N TYR A 329 -2.01 -16.59 6.61
CA TYR A 329 -1.49 -15.37 7.24
C TYR A 329 -0.15 -14.93 6.65
N SER A 330 0.81 -15.83 6.56
CA SER A 330 2.18 -15.53 6.17
C SER A 330 2.35 -15.15 4.69
N LEU A 331 1.37 -15.45 3.83
CA LEU A 331 1.44 -15.13 2.40
C LEU A 331 0.80 -13.78 2.07
N LEU A 332 -0.10 -13.28 2.94
CA LEU A 332 -0.75 -11.98 2.74
C LEU A 332 0.21 -10.79 2.90
N LEU A 333 1.18 -10.88 3.80
CA LEU A 333 2.02 -9.75 4.19
C LEU A 333 3.05 -9.40 3.11
N ARG A 334 2.59 -8.81 2.02
CA ARG A 334 3.39 -8.39 0.85
C ARG A 334 2.99 -6.98 0.42
N HIS A 335 3.81 -6.39 -0.44
CA HIS A 335 3.59 -5.02 -0.92
C HIS A 335 2.81 -4.97 -2.23
N THR A 336 2.86 -6.03 -3.03
CA THR A 336 2.16 -6.10 -4.31
C THR A 336 1.35 -7.40 -4.44
N THR A 337 0.28 -7.33 -5.25
CA THR A 337 -0.56 -8.50 -5.55
C THR A 337 0.23 -9.58 -6.30
N GLU A 338 1.19 -9.18 -7.11
CA GLU A 338 2.09 -10.06 -7.82
C GLU A 338 2.98 -10.85 -6.86
N GLU A 339 3.56 -10.19 -5.85
CA GLU A 339 4.34 -10.87 -4.80
C GLU A 339 3.50 -11.87 -3.99
N VAL A 340 2.23 -11.53 -3.69
CA VAL A 340 1.32 -12.46 -3.02
C VAL A 340 1.08 -13.69 -3.90
N LEU A 341 0.86 -13.49 -5.20
CA LEU A 341 0.60 -14.56 -6.15
C LEU A 341 1.82 -15.47 -6.33
N ASP A 342 3.01 -14.88 -6.49
CA ASP A 342 4.27 -15.63 -6.59
C ASP A 342 4.53 -16.43 -5.30
N ALA A 343 4.27 -15.85 -4.13
CA ALA A 343 4.38 -16.54 -2.85
C ALA A 343 3.38 -17.71 -2.72
N CYS A 344 2.17 -17.59 -3.29
CA CYS A 344 1.21 -18.69 -3.36
C CYS A 344 1.70 -19.83 -4.26
N LEU A 345 2.26 -19.49 -5.42
CA LEU A 345 2.82 -20.47 -6.35
C LEU A 345 4.05 -21.19 -5.75
N GLU A 346 4.95 -20.46 -5.09
CA GLU A 346 6.08 -21.04 -4.36
C GLU A 346 5.61 -21.97 -3.22
N ALA A 347 4.55 -21.60 -2.50
CA ALA A 347 4.06 -22.39 -1.36
C ALA A 347 3.47 -23.74 -1.76
N ILE A 348 2.96 -23.87 -2.97
CA ILE A 348 2.40 -25.14 -3.50
C ILE A 348 3.43 -25.95 -4.33
N GLU A 349 4.61 -25.38 -4.63
CA GLU A 349 5.68 -26.09 -5.30
C GLU A 349 6.33 -27.06 -4.31
N PRO A 350 6.36 -28.39 -4.58
CA PRO A 350 6.70 -29.41 -3.57
C PRO A 350 8.09 -29.26 -2.95
N ASN A 351 9.13 -28.98 -3.76
CA ASN A 351 10.50 -28.87 -3.26
C ASN A 351 10.68 -27.61 -2.41
N ARG A 352 10.06 -26.50 -2.86
CA ARG A 352 10.11 -25.22 -2.17
C ARG A 352 9.33 -25.26 -0.85
N ALA A 353 8.17 -25.89 -0.85
CA ALA A 353 7.34 -26.11 0.33
C ALA A 353 8.08 -26.98 1.36
N ALA A 354 8.71 -28.10 0.94
CA ALA A 354 9.47 -28.96 1.83
C ALA A 354 10.66 -28.24 2.46
N LEU A 355 11.42 -27.46 1.68
CA LEU A 355 12.54 -26.64 2.20
C LEU A 355 12.05 -25.61 3.21
N THR A 356 10.97 -24.89 2.89
CA THR A 356 10.39 -23.88 3.77
C THR A 356 9.93 -24.48 5.09
N SER A 357 9.22 -25.62 5.06
CA SER A 357 8.78 -26.33 6.25
C SER A 357 9.97 -26.83 7.10
N HIS A 358 11.01 -27.35 6.46
CA HIS A 358 12.21 -27.78 7.16
C HIS A 358 12.89 -26.63 7.92
N LEU A 359 13.16 -25.52 7.23
CA LEU A 359 13.81 -24.35 7.83
C LEU A 359 12.94 -23.70 8.90
N ARG A 360 11.60 -23.60 8.65
CA ARG A 360 10.63 -23.12 9.62
C ARG A 360 10.67 -23.90 10.93
N ASN A 361 10.65 -25.25 10.84
CA ASN A 361 10.67 -26.11 12.02
C ASN A 361 12.00 -25.94 12.82
N GLN A 362 13.13 -25.81 12.15
CA GLN A 362 14.40 -25.52 12.82
C GLN A 362 14.35 -24.21 13.62
N VAL A 363 13.83 -23.12 13.02
CA VAL A 363 13.69 -21.83 13.71
C VAL A 363 12.70 -21.91 14.85
N MET A 364 11.57 -22.59 14.67
CA MET A 364 10.57 -22.77 15.74
C MET A 364 11.12 -23.59 16.93
N ASP A 365 11.97 -24.58 16.68
CA ASP A 365 12.64 -25.34 17.73
C ASP A 365 13.63 -24.46 18.49
N ASP A 366 14.41 -23.62 17.79
CA ASP A 366 15.33 -22.66 18.41
C ASP A 366 14.57 -21.64 19.27
N LEU A 367 13.48 -21.06 18.77
CA LEU A 367 12.60 -20.16 19.51
C LEU A 367 11.99 -20.84 20.74
N THR A 368 11.50 -22.06 20.55
CA THR A 368 10.85 -22.83 21.62
C THR A 368 11.80 -23.14 22.77
N ARG A 369 13.07 -23.48 22.49
CA ARG A 369 14.09 -23.74 23.52
C ARG A 369 14.32 -22.56 24.46
N GLY A 370 14.24 -21.32 23.95
CA GLY A 370 14.32 -20.10 24.75
C GLY A 370 13.00 -19.73 25.41
N LEU A 371 11.94 -19.58 24.62
CA LEU A 371 10.66 -19.02 25.05
C LEU A 371 9.88 -19.89 26.02
N ARG A 372 9.97 -21.24 25.94
CA ARG A 372 9.27 -22.15 26.89
C ARG A 372 9.68 -21.95 28.36
N LYS A 373 10.84 -21.37 28.61
CA LYS A 373 11.32 -21.04 29.95
C LYS A 373 10.61 -19.80 30.53
N LEU A 374 9.89 -19.05 29.71
CA LEU A 374 9.26 -17.79 30.06
C LEU A 374 7.77 -18.03 30.31
N SER A 375 7.28 -17.70 31.52
CA SER A 375 5.93 -18.02 31.99
C SER A 375 4.82 -17.36 31.17
N TRP A 376 5.13 -16.30 30.45
CA TRP A 376 4.19 -15.56 29.62
C TRP A 376 4.05 -16.09 28.19
N PHE A 377 4.94 -17.02 27.77
CA PHE A 377 4.88 -17.56 26.41
C PHE A 377 3.84 -18.68 26.33
N ASN A 378 2.79 -18.44 25.55
CA ASN A 378 1.66 -19.36 25.36
C ASN A 378 1.72 -20.18 24.06
N GLY A 379 2.84 -20.11 23.35
CA GLY A 379 3.03 -20.80 22.06
C GLY A 379 2.83 -19.89 20.85
N PHE A 380 2.91 -20.50 19.68
CA PHE A 380 2.68 -19.85 18.39
C PHE A 380 1.18 -19.86 18.09
N ASP A 381 0.70 -18.79 17.42
CA ASP A 381 -0.72 -18.60 17.13
C ASP A 381 -1.06 -18.60 15.64
N ILE A 382 -0.05 -18.83 14.78
CA ILE A 382 -0.22 -18.95 13.33
C ILE A 382 0.06 -20.37 12.87
N SER A 383 -0.94 -20.99 12.22
CA SER A 383 -0.80 -22.28 11.55
C SER A 383 -0.13 -22.14 10.18
N ASP A 384 0.48 -23.23 9.71
CA ASP A 384 1.07 -23.32 8.39
C ASP A 384 0.07 -23.98 7.44
N GLU A 385 -0.85 -23.16 6.91
CA GLU A 385 -1.84 -23.61 5.96
C GLU A 385 -1.37 -23.32 4.51
N LEU A 386 -1.84 -24.13 3.57
CA LEU A 386 -1.57 -23.90 2.15
C LEU A 386 -2.63 -22.96 1.55
N PRO A 387 -2.26 -22.10 0.60
CA PRO A 387 -3.23 -21.31 -0.16
C PRO A 387 -4.10 -22.23 -1.03
N LYS A 388 -5.36 -21.84 -1.24
CA LYS A 388 -6.28 -22.59 -2.11
C LYS A 388 -6.77 -21.69 -3.24
N LYS A 389 -6.79 -22.22 -4.47
CA LYS A 389 -7.20 -21.51 -5.69
C LYS A 389 -8.60 -21.96 -6.11
N PHE A 390 -9.44 -20.98 -6.48
CA PHE A 390 -10.81 -21.18 -6.96
C PHE A 390 -11.07 -20.33 -8.20
N SER A 391 -12.03 -20.72 -9.06
CA SER A 391 -12.63 -19.74 -9.95
C SER A 391 -13.48 -18.75 -9.15
N LEU A 392 -13.77 -17.58 -9.70
CA LEU A 392 -14.60 -16.58 -9.00
C LEU A 392 -15.97 -17.16 -8.63
N GLU A 393 -16.59 -17.92 -9.54
CA GLU A 393 -17.89 -18.57 -9.31
C GLU A 393 -17.83 -19.66 -8.24
N GLN A 394 -16.76 -20.47 -8.22
CA GLN A 394 -16.53 -21.47 -7.17
C GLN A 394 -16.36 -20.82 -5.81
N TRP A 395 -15.64 -19.68 -5.78
CA TRP A 395 -15.42 -18.95 -4.53
C TRP A 395 -16.71 -18.32 -3.99
N VAL A 396 -17.57 -17.75 -4.85
CA VAL A 396 -18.89 -17.24 -4.43
C VAL A 396 -19.76 -18.37 -3.85
N LYS A 397 -19.77 -19.54 -4.48
CA LYS A 397 -20.46 -20.72 -3.93
C LYS A 397 -19.89 -21.17 -2.58
N LEU A 398 -18.55 -21.15 -2.43
CA LEU A 398 -17.90 -21.45 -1.16
C LEU A 398 -18.31 -20.44 -0.07
N ALA A 399 -18.43 -19.16 -0.41
CA ALA A 399 -18.90 -18.14 0.52
C ALA A 399 -20.35 -18.42 0.99
N LYS A 400 -21.24 -18.81 0.07
CA LYS A 400 -22.61 -19.23 0.38
C LYS A 400 -22.64 -20.46 1.29
N GLU A 401 -21.95 -21.54 0.91
CA GLU A 401 -21.91 -22.81 1.67
C GLU A 401 -21.37 -22.63 3.08
N SER A 402 -20.38 -21.74 3.22
CA SER A 402 -19.79 -21.40 4.52
C SER A 402 -20.58 -20.36 5.31
N GLN A 403 -21.67 -19.82 4.76
CA GLN A 403 -22.49 -18.75 5.34
C GLN A 403 -21.62 -17.51 5.70
N ALA A 404 -20.65 -17.20 4.85
CA ALA A 404 -19.74 -16.09 5.07
C ALA A 404 -20.36 -14.76 4.62
N THR A 405 -20.02 -13.69 5.34
CA THR A 405 -20.20 -12.32 4.86
C THR A 405 -18.95 -11.91 4.09
N VAL A 406 -19.13 -11.32 2.89
CA VAL A 406 -18.03 -10.86 2.07
C VAL A 406 -17.72 -9.40 2.35
N PHE A 407 -16.52 -9.09 2.84
CA PHE A 407 -16.03 -7.74 2.92
C PHE A 407 -15.30 -7.38 1.62
N ILE A 408 -15.90 -6.47 0.83
CA ILE A 408 -15.33 -6.04 -0.46
C ILE A 408 -14.31 -4.92 -0.20
N ALA A 409 -13.05 -5.18 -0.56
CA ALA A 409 -11.95 -4.23 -0.56
C ALA A 409 -11.26 -4.16 -1.95
N VAL A 410 -11.91 -4.64 -3.01
CA VAL A 410 -11.44 -4.54 -4.40
C VAL A 410 -11.74 -3.15 -4.92
N HIS A 411 -10.69 -2.36 -5.16
CA HIS A 411 -10.81 -1.01 -5.71
C HIS A 411 -10.84 -1.04 -7.23
N GLY A 412 -11.78 -0.28 -7.79
CA GLY A 412 -12.01 -0.21 -9.24
C GLY A 412 -12.57 -1.50 -9.84
N GLY A 413 -12.79 -1.49 -11.16
CA GLY A 413 -13.23 -2.65 -11.93
C GLY A 413 -14.43 -3.36 -11.32
N ILE A 414 -14.37 -4.71 -11.27
CA ILE A 414 -15.50 -5.52 -10.79
C ILE A 414 -15.89 -5.30 -9.33
N GLY A 415 -15.00 -4.69 -8.53
CA GLY A 415 -15.28 -4.37 -7.13
C GLY A 415 -16.26 -3.19 -6.98
N GLU A 416 -16.28 -2.27 -7.97
CA GLU A 416 -17.03 -1.02 -7.89
C GLU A 416 -18.06 -0.85 -9.01
N ASP A 417 -18.01 -1.64 -10.10
CA ASP A 417 -18.91 -1.51 -11.26
C ASP A 417 -20.23 -2.31 -11.11
N GLY A 418 -20.45 -2.94 -9.96
CA GLY A 418 -21.63 -3.75 -9.69
C GLY A 418 -21.51 -5.22 -10.15
N THR A 419 -20.41 -5.63 -10.76
CA THR A 419 -20.24 -7.00 -11.27
C THR A 419 -20.09 -8.00 -10.12
N LEU A 420 -19.19 -7.74 -9.17
CA LEU A 420 -19.01 -8.61 -8.00
C LEU A 420 -20.27 -8.63 -7.13
N GLN A 421 -20.86 -7.47 -6.92
CA GLN A 421 -22.12 -7.32 -6.17
C GLN A 421 -23.24 -8.17 -6.80
N SER A 422 -23.38 -8.15 -8.12
CA SER A 422 -24.39 -8.92 -8.85
C SER A 422 -24.18 -10.44 -8.70
N LEU A 423 -22.93 -10.92 -8.69
CA LEU A 423 -22.61 -12.33 -8.45
C LEU A 423 -22.97 -12.76 -7.02
N LEU A 424 -22.67 -11.91 -6.04
CA LEU A 424 -22.98 -12.19 -4.64
C LEU A 424 -24.49 -12.15 -4.37
N GLU A 425 -25.23 -11.17 -4.94
CA GLU A 425 -26.69 -11.11 -4.85
C GLU A 425 -27.36 -12.33 -5.49
N ALA A 426 -26.90 -12.78 -6.65
CA ALA A 426 -27.45 -13.95 -7.34
C ALA A 426 -27.37 -15.24 -6.51
N GLU A 427 -26.36 -15.34 -5.65
CA GLU A 427 -26.19 -16.50 -4.74
C GLU A 427 -26.73 -16.22 -3.32
N GLY A 428 -27.22 -15.01 -3.03
CA GLY A 428 -27.73 -14.64 -1.71
C GLY A 428 -26.62 -14.52 -0.65
N VAL A 429 -25.41 -14.10 -1.04
CA VAL A 429 -24.26 -13.91 -0.15
C VAL A 429 -24.23 -12.46 0.34
N PRO A 430 -24.29 -12.20 1.66
CA PRO A 430 -24.21 -10.84 2.19
C PRO A 430 -22.81 -10.24 1.96
N TYR A 431 -22.75 -8.93 1.65
CA TYR A 431 -21.51 -8.21 1.37
C TYR A 431 -21.56 -6.76 1.84
N THR A 432 -20.39 -6.15 2.05
CA THR A 432 -20.25 -4.76 2.47
C THR A 432 -20.28 -3.78 1.28
N GLY A 433 -20.73 -2.54 1.53
CA GLY A 433 -20.75 -1.48 0.55
C GLY A 433 -22.06 -1.41 -0.26
N PRO A 434 -22.14 -0.53 -1.27
CA PRO A 434 -23.35 -0.29 -2.05
C PRO A 434 -23.79 -1.47 -2.91
N GLY A 435 -25.10 -1.53 -3.23
CA GLY A 435 -25.69 -2.54 -4.12
C GLY A 435 -25.35 -2.30 -5.59
N VAL A 436 -25.80 -3.22 -6.45
CA VAL A 436 -25.48 -3.26 -7.89
C VAL A 436 -25.81 -1.93 -8.60
N ILE A 437 -26.98 -1.35 -8.36
CA ILE A 437 -27.44 -0.13 -9.07
C ILE A 437 -26.58 1.06 -8.65
N ALA A 438 -26.39 1.26 -7.36
CA ALA A 438 -25.58 2.36 -6.84
C ALA A 438 -24.12 2.26 -7.32
N SER A 439 -23.53 1.07 -7.26
CA SER A 439 -22.16 0.81 -7.76
C SER A 439 -22.02 1.17 -9.24
N LYS A 440 -22.92 0.69 -10.10
CA LYS A 440 -22.91 1.02 -11.54
C LYS A 440 -23.06 2.52 -11.81
N THR A 441 -23.96 3.20 -11.08
CA THR A 441 -24.19 4.62 -11.26
C THR A 441 -22.97 5.43 -10.83
N CYS A 442 -22.39 5.12 -9.68
CA CYS A 442 -21.26 5.86 -9.12
C CYS A 442 -19.95 5.63 -9.88
N MET A 443 -19.75 4.44 -10.45
CA MET A 443 -18.59 4.15 -11.29
C MET A 443 -18.54 5.00 -12.57
N ASP A 444 -19.70 5.39 -13.10
CA ASP A 444 -19.80 6.24 -14.27
C ASP A 444 -20.02 7.72 -13.84
N LYS A 445 -18.97 8.54 -14.02
CA LYS A 445 -18.97 9.96 -13.63
C LYS A 445 -20.04 10.80 -14.37
N VAL A 446 -20.47 10.36 -15.55
CA VAL A 446 -21.55 11.02 -16.31
C VAL A 446 -22.91 10.64 -15.72
N ALA A 447 -23.12 9.34 -15.47
CA ALA A 447 -24.35 8.84 -14.85
C ALA A 447 -24.56 9.43 -13.45
N THR A 448 -23.51 9.53 -12.65
CA THR A 448 -23.53 10.20 -11.33
C THR A 448 -24.00 11.65 -11.43
N SER A 449 -23.43 12.44 -12.36
CA SER A 449 -23.81 13.84 -12.56
C SER A 449 -25.27 13.98 -13.01
N LEU A 450 -25.72 13.10 -13.90
CA LEU A 450 -27.12 13.12 -14.37
C LEU A 450 -28.12 12.78 -13.25
N ALA A 451 -27.78 11.77 -12.43
CA ALA A 451 -28.61 11.37 -11.29
C ALA A 451 -28.79 12.50 -10.25
N LEU A 452 -27.78 13.36 -10.08
CA LEU A 452 -27.76 14.44 -9.10
C LEU A 452 -28.22 15.80 -9.63
N LYS A 453 -28.41 15.95 -10.95
CA LYS A 453 -28.67 17.24 -11.59
C LYS A 453 -29.92 17.97 -11.03
N HIS A 454 -30.93 17.21 -10.58
CA HIS A 454 -32.16 17.76 -10.01
C HIS A 454 -32.00 18.36 -8.61
N LEU A 455 -30.82 18.18 -7.99
CA LEU A 455 -30.52 18.69 -6.65
C LEU A 455 -29.89 20.10 -6.66
N THR A 456 -29.75 20.72 -7.83
CA THR A 456 -29.09 22.04 -7.96
C THR A 456 -29.73 23.11 -7.05
N ASP A 457 -31.05 23.13 -6.96
CA ASP A 457 -31.77 24.09 -6.10
C ASP A 457 -31.64 23.80 -4.60
N PHE A 458 -31.10 22.67 -4.26
CA PHE A 458 -30.80 22.22 -2.88
C PHE A 458 -29.30 22.37 -2.49
N GLY A 459 -28.51 23.10 -3.27
CA GLY A 459 -27.09 23.34 -2.97
C GLY A 459 -26.11 22.20 -3.36
N VAL A 460 -26.59 21.28 -4.22
CA VAL A 460 -25.74 20.22 -4.81
C VAL A 460 -25.56 20.50 -6.30
N LEU A 461 -24.34 20.87 -6.67
CA LEU A 461 -24.01 21.25 -8.03
C LEU A 461 -23.29 20.09 -8.76
N THR A 462 -23.46 20.04 -10.07
CA THR A 462 -22.79 19.07 -10.96
C THR A 462 -22.07 19.79 -12.09
N ILE A 463 -20.93 19.24 -12.53
CA ILE A 463 -20.14 19.79 -13.64
C ILE A 463 -20.66 19.20 -14.95
N ASN A 464 -20.84 20.05 -15.98
CA ASN A 464 -21.17 19.59 -17.33
C ASN A 464 -20.00 18.76 -17.88
N LYS A 465 -20.32 17.63 -18.50
CA LYS A 465 -19.33 16.68 -19.02
C LYS A 465 -19.59 16.37 -20.49
N ASP A 466 -18.53 16.32 -21.28
CA ASP A 466 -18.56 15.78 -22.65
C ASP A 466 -17.69 14.50 -22.69
N ALA A 467 -18.33 13.35 -22.95
CA ALA A 467 -17.66 12.05 -22.98
C ALA A 467 -17.40 11.64 -24.42
N ARG A 468 -16.15 11.26 -24.73
CA ARG A 468 -15.70 10.88 -26.06
C ARG A 468 -15.02 9.53 -26.06
N LYS A 469 -15.30 8.70 -27.08
CA LYS A 469 -14.56 7.48 -27.30
C LYS A 469 -13.14 7.81 -27.78
N LYS A 470 -12.14 7.07 -27.28
CA LYS A 470 -10.74 7.23 -27.67
C LYS A 470 -10.58 7.18 -29.19
N ASP A 471 -11.19 6.19 -29.87
CA ASP A 471 -11.08 6.02 -31.31
C ASP A 471 -11.66 7.20 -32.12
N ASP A 472 -12.66 7.89 -31.59
CA ASP A 472 -13.23 9.09 -32.23
C ASP A 472 -12.29 10.29 -32.02
N LEU A 473 -11.70 10.42 -30.84
CA LEU A 473 -10.70 11.47 -30.56
C LEU A 473 -9.48 11.39 -31.49
N LEU A 474 -9.01 10.17 -31.77
CA LEU A 474 -7.83 9.94 -32.65
C LEU A 474 -8.10 10.23 -34.14
N LYS A 475 -9.36 10.36 -34.54
CA LYS A 475 -9.78 10.66 -35.93
C LYS A 475 -10.10 12.13 -36.17
N MET A 476 -10.27 12.91 -35.11
CA MET A 476 -10.65 14.32 -35.20
C MET A 476 -9.45 15.23 -35.39
N SER A 477 -9.64 16.36 -36.09
CA SER A 477 -8.68 17.47 -36.07
C SER A 477 -8.65 18.08 -34.64
N ILE A 478 -7.44 18.28 -34.13
CA ILE A 478 -7.23 18.85 -32.78
C ILE A 478 -7.90 20.22 -32.65
N SER A 479 -7.76 21.09 -33.64
CA SER A 479 -8.33 22.44 -33.63
C SER A 479 -9.87 22.42 -33.66
N ASP A 480 -10.46 21.49 -34.40
CA ASP A 480 -11.92 21.36 -34.44
C ASP A 480 -12.44 20.76 -33.13
N LEU A 481 -11.76 19.76 -32.57
CA LEU A 481 -12.09 19.16 -31.28
C LEU A 481 -11.99 20.21 -30.16
N TRP A 482 -10.91 20.98 -30.11
CA TRP A 482 -10.72 22.04 -29.11
C TRP A 482 -11.85 23.08 -29.17
N ARG A 483 -12.21 23.53 -30.37
CA ARG A 483 -13.29 24.50 -30.60
C ARG A 483 -14.65 23.94 -30.19
N ASP A 484 -14.95 22.68 -30.54
CA ASP A 484 -16.21 22.00 -30.18
C ASP A 484 -16.34 21.85 -28.65
N LEU A 485 -15.29 21.38 -27.99
CA LEU A 485 -15.26 21.22 -26.53
C LEU A 485 -15.48 22.56 -25.81
N LYS A 486 -14.76 23.61 -26.20
CA LYS A 486 -14.93 24.96 -25.62
C LYS A 486 -16.35 25.49 -25.82
N SER A 487 -16.93 25.31 -27.01
CA SER A 487 -18.27 25.73 -27.32
C SER A 487 -19.32 25.01 -26.50
N LYS A 488 -19.19 23.67 -26.33
CA LYS A 488 -20.13 22.86 -25.57
C LYS A 488 -20.05 23.05 -24.07
N LEU A 489 -18.84 23.19 -23.56
CA LEU A 489 -18.58 23.27 -22.13
C LEU A 489 -18.54 24.70 -21.59
N HIS A 490 -18.58 25.69 -22.48
CA HIS A 490 -18.57 27.13 -22.17
C HIS A 490 -17.43 27.54 -21.23
N CYS A 491 -16.21 27.05 -21.50
CA CYS A 491 -15.02 27.32 -20.67
C CYS A 491 -13.75 27.44 -21.51
N ASP A 492 -12.75 28.14 -20.98
CA ASP A 492 -11.45 28.34 -21.63
C ASP A 492 -10.40 27.30 -21.20
N THR A 493 -10.60 26.68 -20.04
CA THR A 493 -9.71 25.67 -19.49
C THR A 493 -10.50 24.40 -19.22
N LEU A 494 -9.97 23.28 -19.70
CA LEU A 494 -10.57 21.97 -19.57
C LEU A 494 -9.85 21.10 -18.54
N CYS A 495 -10.61 20.27 -17.84
CA CYS A 495 -10.12 19.08 -17.17
C CYS A 495 -10.41 17.87 -18.05
N VAL A 496 -9.39 17.07 -18.34
CA VAL A 496 -9.55 15.78 -19.03
C VAL A 496 -9.29 14.64 -18.05
N LYS A 497 -10.08 13.59 -18.12
CA LYS A 497 -9.94 12.41 -17.27
C LYS A 497 -10.57 11.16 -17.88
N PRO A 498 -10.10 9.95 -17.56
CA PRO A 498 -10.82 8.71 -17.89
C PRO A 498 -12.21 8.68 -17.26
N ALA A 499 -13.16 8.05 -17.95
CA ALA A 499 -14.54 7.97 -17.46
C ALA A 499 -14.71 7.05 -16.25
N ARG A 500 -13.88 6.01 -16.14
CA ARG A 500 -14.03 4.88 -15.18
C ARG A 500 -12.78 4.52 -14.40
N ASP A 501 -11.75 5.36 -14.41
CA ASP A 501 -10.54 5.16 -13.61
C ASP A 501 -10.55 6.06 -12.36
N GLY A 502 -9.82 5.61 -11.32
CA GLY A 502 -9.67 6.30 -10.06
C GLY A 502 -8.27 6.90 -9.84
N CYS A 503 -7.99 7.36 -8.61
CA CYS A 503 -6.68 7.80 -8.13
C CYS A 503 -5.99 8.90 -8.95
N SER A 504 -6.75 9.79 -9.60
CA SER A 504 -6.23 10.84 -10.48
C SER A 504 -5.41 10.34 -11.67
N THR A 505 -5.50 9.04 -12.03
CA THR A 505 -4.84 8.48 -13.20
C THR A 505 -5.39 9.14 -14.46
N GLY A 506 -4.52 9.67 -15.32
CA GLY A 506 -4.89 10.35 -16.56
C GLY A 506 -5.62 11.68 -16.39
N VAL A 507 -5.64 12.27 -15.20
CA VAL A 507 -6.26 13.58 -14.97
C VAL A 507 -5.29 14.68 -15.36
N ALA A 508 -5.70 15.58 -16.28
CA ALA A 508 -4.87 16.68 -16.72
C ALA A 508 -5.68 17.98 -16.91
N ARG A 509 -5.01 19.11 -16.69
CA ARG A 509 -5.51 20.44 -17.02
C ARG A 509 -5.03 20.82 -18.41
N LEU A 510 -5.95 21.20 -19.29
CA LEU A 510 -5.68 21.61 -20.66
C LEU A 510 -6.05 23.09 -20.84
N CYS A 511 -5.09 23.94 -21.19
CA CYS A 511 -5.29 25.37 -21.33
C CYS A 511 -5.26 25.84 -22.79
N CYS A 512 -4.78 24.99 -23.71
CA CYS A 512 -4.65 25.31 -25.12
C CYS A 512 -4.72 24.06 -26.01
N GLU A 513 -4.83 24.25 -27.32
CA GLU A 513 -4.82 23.17 -28.32
C GLU A 513 -3.56 22.28 -28.24
N GLY A 514 -2.41 22.90 -27.89
CA GLY A 514 -1.15 22.18 -27.73
C GLY A 514 -1.20 21.17 -26.59
N ASP A 515 -1.83 21.52 -25.47
CA ASP A 515 -2.03 20.60 -24.33
C ASP A 515 -2.93 19.42 -24.73
N LEU A 516 -4.03 19.71 -25.46
CA LEU A 516 -4.93 18.68 -25.96
C LEU A 516 -4.22 17.74 -26.93
N ALA A 517 -3.40 18.27 -27.85
CA ALA A 517 -2.63 17.48 -28.80
C ALA A 517 -1.65 16.56 -28.05
N PHE A 518 -0.92 17.11 -27.06
CA PHE A 518 0.02 16.33 -26.26
C PHE A 518 -0.68 15.17 -25.53
N TYR A 519 -1.82 15.45 -24.90
CA TYR A 519 -2.59 14.43 -24.17
C TYR A 519 -3.13 13.33 -25.10
N ILE A 520 -3.65 13.68 -26.27
CA ILE A 520 -4.15 12.72 -27.26
C ILE A 520 -3.02 11.86 -27.80
N ASN A 521 -1.85 12.44 -28.09
CA ASN A 521 -0.67 11.69 -28.51
C ASN A 521 -0.21 10.70 -27.43
N ALA A 522 -0.22 11.14 -26.15
CA ALA A 522 0.10 10.26 -25.04
C ALA A 522 -0.86 9.06 -24.93
N LEU A 523 -2.15 9.25 -25.20
CA LEU A 523 -3.13 8.16 -25.28
C LEU A 523 -2.89 7.24 -26.50
N GLN A 524 -2.55 7.80 -27.66
CA GLN A 524 -2.28 7.07 -28.91
C GLN A 524 -1.05 6.19 -28.76
N ASP A 525 0.03 6.76 -28.22
CA ASP A 525 1.32 6.09 -28.05
C ASP A 525 1.35 5.18 -26.82
N CYS A 526 0.23 5.07 -26.09
CA CYS A 526 0.10 4.28 -24.86
C CYS A 526 1.20 4.62 -23.83
N LEU A 527 1.53 5.90 -23.72
CA LEU A 527 2.56 6.35 -22.77
C LEU A 527 2.12 6.00 -21.33
N PRO A 528 3.01 5.41 -20.53
CA PRO A 528 2.68 5.11 -19.14
C PRO A 528 2.60 6.38 -18.26
N ARG A 529 3.22 7.48 -18.71
CA ARG A 529 3.32 8.75 -17.96
C ARG A 529 3.45 9.94 -18.88
N ILE A 530 2.90 11.08 -18.43
CA ILE A 530 3.20 12.40 -18.96
C ILE A 530 4.23 13.04 -18.02
N PRO A 531 5.44 13.43 -18.52
CA PRO A 531 6.49 14.01 -17.69
C PRO A 531 6.07 15.34 -17.05
N PRO A 532 6.65 15.73 -15.91
CA PRO A 532 6.38 17.02 -15.28
C PRO A 532 6.61 18.19 -16.23
N ASN A 533 5.75 19.20 -16.18
CA ASN A 533 5.84 20.43 -16.97
C ASN A 533 5.83 20.22 -18.49
N SER A 534 5.22 19.13 -18.98
CA SER A 534 5.03 18.89 -20.42
C SER A 534 3.84 19.63 -21.01
N LEU A 535 2.93 20.13 -20.18
CA LEU A 535 1.78 20.95 -20.56
C LEU A 535 2.06 22.42 -20.29
N SER A 536 1.23 23.31 -20.82
CA SER A 536 1.40 24.76 -20.73
C SER A 536 1.38 25.34 -19.30
N LYS A 537 0.65 24.69 -18.38
CA LYS A 537 0.69 25.00 -16.95
C LYS A 537 1.61 24.04 -16.23
N ALA A 538 2.31 24.53 -15.20
CA ALA A 538 3.16 23.70 -14.34
C ALA A 538 2.33 22.57 -13.70
N HIS A 539 2.84 21.36 -13.78
CA HIS A 539 2.23 20.17 -13.20
C HIS A 539 3.29 19.14 -12.80
N GLY A 540 2.95 18.23 -11.89
CA GLY A 540 3.75 17.07 -11.55
C GLY A 540 3.71 15.98 -12.62
N MET A 541 4.19 14.78 -12.27
CA MET A 541 4.04 13.57 -13.09
C MET A 541 2.57 13.19 -13.18
N ILE A 542 2.05 12.92 -14.38
CA ILE A 542 0.70 12.39 -14.60
C ILE A 542 0.84 10.90 -14.99
N GLU A 543 0.40 10.02 -14.13
CA GLU A 543 0.33 8.57 -14.45
C GLU A 543 -0.82 8.33 -15.43
N MET A 544 -0.56 7.62 -16.52
CA MET A 544 -1.56 7.33 -17.54
C MET A 544 -2.16 5.93 -17.36
N PRO A 545 -3.45 5.73 -17.71
CA PRO A 545 -4.08 4.41 -17.63
C PRO A 545 -3.42 3.39 -18.55
N ASN A 546 -3.23 2.19 -18.05
CA ASN A 546 -2.74 1.09 -18.85
C ASN A 546 -3.60 -0.19 -18.58
N PRO A 547 -4.40 -0.65 -19.56
CA PRO A 547 -4.53 -0.15 -20.94
C PRO A 547 -5.20 1.24 -21.03
N PRO A 548 -4.99 1.98 -22.16
CA PRO A 548 -5.65 3.28 -22.36
C PRO A 548 -7.17 3.19 -22.27
N PRO A 549 -7.86 4.21 -21.70
CA PRO A 549 -9.30 4.19 -21.47
C PRO A 549 -10.07 4.20 -22.80
N GLU A 550 -11.17 3.46 -22.87
CA GLU A 550 -12.07 3.50 -24.02
C GLU A 550 -12.84 4.83 -24.13
N LEU A 551 -13.13 5.42 -22.98
CA LEU A 551 -13.93 6.64 -22.85
C LEU A 551 -13.17 7.68 -22.02
N VAL A 552 -13.10 8.90 -22.58
CA VAL A 552 -12.45 10.06 -21.95
C VAL A 552 -13.50 11.14 -21.72
N ILE A 553 -13.48 11.78 -20.56
CA ILE A 553 -14.36 12.88 -20.17
C ILE A 553 -13.60 14.18 -20.25
N PHE A 554 -14.23 15.19 -20.84
CA PHE A 554 -13.84 16.60 -20.77
C PHE A 554 -14.86 17.36 -19.95
N GLU A 555 -14.42 18.21 -19.07
CA GLU A 555 -15.26 19.07 -18.22
C GLU A 555 -14.56 20.43 -17.99
N PRO A 556 -15.29 21.50 -17.63
CA PRO A 556 -14.67 22.74 -17.20
C PRO A 556 -13.70 22.50 -16.03
N PHE A 557 -12.50 23.08 -16.12
CA PHE A 557 -11.59 23.04 -14.99
C PHE A 557 -12.08 24.00 -13.90
N VAL A 558 -12.32 23.48 -12.71
CA VAL A 558 -12.76 24.28 -11.56
C VAL A 558 -11.54 24.86 -10.85
N GLU A 559 -11.43 26.17 -10.84
CA GLU A 559 -10.42 26.87 -10.06
C GLU A 559 -10.81 26.82 -8.57
N THR A 560 -9.95 26.26 -7.77
CA THR A 560 -10.13 26.17 -6.32
C THR A 560 -9.05 26.96 -5.60
N ASP A 561 -9.38 27.42 -4.41
CA ASP A 561 -8.42 28.08 -3.56
C ASP A 561 -7.47 27.08 -2.91
N GLU A 562 -6.24 27.55 -2.67
CA GLU A 562 -5.23 26.74 -2.00
C GLU A 562 -5.10 27.15 -0.54
N ILE A 563 -5.02 26.12 0.32
CA ILE A 563 -4.69 26.29 1.72
C ILE A 563 -3.27 25.81 1.91
N VAL A 564 -2.38 26.71 2.31
CA VAL A 564 -0.94 26.47 2.44
C VAL A 564 -0.50 26.64 3.90
N VAL A 565 0.36 25.76 4.38
CA VAL A 565 0.97 25.89 5.71
C VAL A 565 2.14 26.88 5.66
N ALA A 566 2.05 27.99 6.41
CA ALA A 566 3.03 29.05 6.39
C ALA A 566 4.37 28.76 7.09
N SER A 567 4.46 27.68 7.89
CA SER A 567 5.64 27.32 8.66
C SER A 567 5.81 25.82 8.79
N LYS A 568 7.07 25.34 8.68
CA LYS A 568 7.44 23.92 8.83
C LYS A 568 7.39 23.39 10.28
N SER A 569 6.97 24.17 11.26
CA SER A 569 6.82 23.73 12.66
C SER A 569 5.54 22.89 12.80
N ARG A 570 5.68 21.59 12.97
CA ARG A 570 4.57 20.63 13.07
C ARG A 570 3.61 20.87 14.24
N ASN A 571 4.02 21.61 15.26
CA ASN A 571 3.21 21.81 16.47
C ASN A 571 2.20 22.97 16.38
N GLU A 572 2.19 23.75 15.28
CA GLU A 572 1.33 24.95 15.13
C GLU A 572 0.59 25.01 13.78
N ILE A 573 0.34 23.87 13.14
CA ILE A 573 -0.27 23.81 11.81
C ILE A 573 -1.63 24.54 11.77
N ALA A 574 -2.43 24.42 12.81
CA ALA A 574 -3.77 25.04 12.85
C ALA A 574 -3.74 26.59 12.92
N HIS A 575 -2.61 27.20 13.33
CA HIS A 575 -2.46 28.65 13.52
C HIS A 575 -1.77 29.36 12.34
N ASN A 576 -1.19 28.60 11.39
CA ASN A 576 -0.37 29.16 10.31
C ASN A 576 -0.89 28.78 8.91
N LEU A 577 -2.20 28.66 8.76
CA LEU A 577 -2.82 28.37 7.46
C LEU A 577 -3.01 29.70 6.70
N LEU A 578 -2.44 29.75 5.50
CA LEU A 578 -2.63 30.85 4.55
C LEU A 578 -3.61 30.42 3.47
N TRP A 579 -4.65 31.22 3.28
CA TRP A 579 -5.60 31.08 2.20
C TRP A 579 -5.08 31.82 0.97
N LYS A 580 -5.04 31.13 -0.19
CA LYS A 580 -4.63 31.68 -1.47
C LYS A 580 -5.76 31.47 -2.49
N GLY A 581 -6.30 32.55 -3.00
CA GLY A 581 -7.38 32.59 -3.97
C GLY A 581 -8.60 33.31 -3.45
N ASP A 582 -9.55 33.55 -4.33
CA ASP A 582 -10.78 34.34 -4.07
C ASP A 582 -12.06 33.59 -4.42
N SER A 583 -11.95 32.31 -4.85
CA SER A 583 -13.12 31.52 -5.29
C SER A 583 -13.95 30.98 -4.13
N ARG A 584 -13.35 30.87 -2.96
CA ARG A 584 -13.91 30.25 -1.74
C ARG A 584 -14.30 28.78 -1.89
N TRP A 585 -13.91 28.12 -2.99
CA TRP A 585 -14.07 26.69 -3.18
C TRP A 585 -12.82 25.92 -2.75
N VAL A 586 -13.00 24.89 -1.93
CA VAL A 586 -11.95 24.02 -1.43
C VAL A 586 -12.26 22.54 -1.70
N GLU A 587 -11.25 21.74 -1.93
CA GLU A 587 -11.41 20.29 -2.11
C GLU A 587 -11.65 19.62 -0.75
N VAL A 588 -12.75 18.88 -0.65
CA VAL A 588 -13.22 18.21 0.56
C VAL A 588 -13.55 16.75 0.23
N THR A 589 -13.12 15.86 1.10
CA THR A 589 -13.45 14.44 1.06
C THR A 589 -14.33 14.08 2.24
N VAL A 590 -15.40 13.32 2.00
CA VAL A 590 -16.35 12.95 3.05
C VAL A 590 -16.76 11.50 2.95
N GLY A 591 -16.52 10.73 4.02
CA GLY A 591 -17.08 9.40 4.19
C GLY A 591 -18.55 9.42 4.54
N VAL A 592 -19.30 8.44 4.07
CA VAL A 592 -20.70 8.22 4.44
C VAL A 592 -20.90 6.78 4.87
N VAL A 593 -21.71 6.56 5.93
CA VAL A 593 -21.97 5.25 6.51
C VAL A 593 -23.45 5.14 6.87
N GLY A 594 -24.10 4.00 6.60
CA GLY A 594 -25.47 3.78 6.99
C GLY A 594 -26.24 2.80 6.12
N LYS A 595 -27.54 2.75 6.32
CA LYS A 595 -28.47 1.94 5.54
C LYS A 595 -28.99 2.75 4.33
N ARG A 596 -29.48 2.06 3.31
CA ARG A 596 -30.13 2.68 2.16
C ARG A 596 -31.26 3.59 2.63
N GLY A 597 -31.25 4.84 2.19
CA GLY A 597 -32.22 5.87 2.58
C GLY A 597 -31.95 6.52 3.94
N SER A 598 -30.92 6.10 4.66
CA SER A 598 -30.50 6.67 5.94
C SER A 598 -28.98 6.64 6.06
N MET A 599 -28.32 7.30 5.11
CA MET A 599 -26.87 7.48 5.13
C MET A 599 -26.48 8.69 5.96
N HIS A 600 -25.45 8.56 6.76
CA HIS A 600 -24.90 9.61 7.63
C HIS A 600 -23.51 10.00 7.15
N SER A 601 -23.25 11.29 7.12
CA SER A 601 -21.96 11.87 6.79
C SER A 601 -21.01 11.76 8.00
N LEU A 602 -19.83 11.20 7.79
CA LEU A 602 -18.72 11.34 8.73
C LEU A 602 -18.20 12.78 8.72
N THR A 603 -17.30 13.09 9.65
CA THR A 603 -16.68 14.41 9.74
C THR A 603 -15.86 14.71 8.48
N PRO A 604 -16.20 15.77 7.70
CA PRO A 604 -15.50 16.12 6.48
C PRO A 604 -14.00 16.41 6.72
N SER A 605 -13.21 16.16 5.70
CA SER A 605 -11.77 16.47 5.67
C SER A 605 -11.46 17.42 4.54
N VAL A 606 -10.71 18.49 4.82
CA VAL A 606 -10.15 19.38 3.79
C VAL A 606 -8.71 19.01 3.53
N THR A 607 -8.33 18.98 2.25
CA THR A 607 -6.96 18.68 1.85
C THR A 607 -6.15 19.98 1.74
N VAL A 608 -5.01 20.02 2.43
CA VAL A 608 -4.04 21.13 2.37
C VAL A 608 -2.87 20.68 1.52
N LYS A 609 -2.50 21.46 0.52
CA LYS A 609 -1.39 21.19 -0.40
C LYS A 609 -0.16 21.98 0.03
N GLU A 610 1.01 21.36 -0.06
CA GLU A 610 2.28 22.11 0.13
C GLU A 610 2.62 22.97 -1.07
N SER A 611 2.14 22.60 -2.27
CA SER A 611 2.28 23.38 -3.53
C SER A 611 1.14 23.06 -4.48
N GLY A 612 0.63 24.05 -5.20
CA GLY A 612 -0.54 23.93 -6.08
C GLY A 612 -0.45 22.84 -7.15
N GLY A 613 -1.54 22.11 -7.35
CA GLY A 613 -1.64 21.07 -8.38
C GLY A 613 -2.74 20.03 -8.07
N ILE A 614 -2.86 19.02 -8.95
CA ILE A 614 -3.69 17.82 -8.74
C ILE A 614 -2.93 16.90 -7.80
N LEU A 615 -3.63 16.36 -6.78
CA LEU A 615 -3.04 15.40 -5.83
C LEU A 615 -2.56 14.14 -6.57
N SER A 616 -1.30 13.81 -6.39
CA SER A 616 -0.70 12.58 -6.92
C SER A 616 -1.20 11.34 -6.18
N LEU A 617 -0.96 10.16 -6.75
CA LEU A 617 -1.23 8.87 -6.10
C LEU A 617 -0.49 8.75 -4.74
N GLU A 618 0.75 9.24 -4.69
CA GLU A 618 1.59 9.22 -3.49
C GLU A 618 0.99 10.09 -2.38
N GLU A 619 0.51 11.27 -2.72
CA GLU A 619 -0.14 12.19 -1.77
C GLU A 619 -1.48 11.65 -1.25
N LYS A 620 -2.20 10.86 -2.04
CA LYS A 620 -3.50 10.29 -1.63
C LYS A 620 -3.36 9.10 -0.66
N PHE A 621 -2.33 8.26 -0.80
CA PHE A 621 -2.30 6.96 -0.10
C PHE A 621 -1.20 6.78 0.93
N GLN A 622 -0.16 7.59 0.93
CA GLN A 622 1.00 7.40 1.81
C GLN A 622 1.23 8.51 2.84
N GLY A 623 0.28 9.44 2.98
CA GLY A 623 0.50 10.59 3.86
C GLY A 623 1.69 11.44 3.40
N GLY A 624 1.89 11.53 2.06
CA GLY A 624 2.88 12.39 1.44
C GLY A 624 2.65 13.87 1.77
N THR A 625 2.92 14.77 0.84
CA THR A 625 2.84 16.22 1.07
C THR A 625 1.43 16.76 1.29
N GLY A 626 0.38 15.94 1.10
CA GLY A 626 -1.00 16.31 1.39
C GLY A 626 -1.37 16.14 2.86
N ILE A 627 -1.72 17.23 3.55
CA ILE A 627 -2.22 17.21 4.92
C ILE A 627 -3.75 17.24 4.88
N ASN A 628 -4.39 16.24 5.49
CA ASN A 628 -5.84 16.23 5.67
C ASN A 628 -6.20 16.77 7.06
N LEU A 629 -6.97 17.84 7.11
CA LEU A 629 -7.48 18.42 8.35
C LEU A 629 -8.92 17.94 8.60
N THR A 630 -9.12 17.19 9.68
CA THR A 630 -10.40 16.58 10.07
C THR A 630 -10.71 16.88 11.54
N PRO A 631 -11.77 17.64 11.86
CA PRO A 631 -12.58 18.48 10.97
C PRO A 631 -11.79 19.64 10.32
N PRO A 632 -12.34 20.27 9.24
CA PRO A 632 -11.81 21.52 8.74
C PRO A 632 -11.77 22.58 9.85
N PRO A 633 -10.65 23.31 10.04
CA PRO A 633 -10.60 24.38 11.04
C PRO A 633 -11.62 25.48 10.77
N PRO A 634 -12.14 26.17 11.82
CA PRO A 634 -13.09 27.28 11.64
C PRO A 634 -12.57 28.43 10.77
N SER A 635 -11.24 28.59 10.66
CA SER A 635 -10.59 29.55 9.77
C SER A 635 -10.75 29.20 8.27
N ILE A 636 -11.03 27.93 7.95
CA ILE A 636 -11.29 27.44 6.59
C ILE A 636 -12.78 27.39 6.33
N MET A 637 -13.54 26.74 7.22
CA MET A 637 -14.97 26.52 7.05
C MET A 637 -15.71 26.77 8.38
N SER A 638 -16.72 27.63 8.37
CA SER A 638 -17.53 27.87 9.56
C SER A 638 -18.32 26.62 9.97
N SER A 639 -18.65 26.50 11.27
CA SER A 639 -19.46 25.37 11.76
C SER A 639 -20.80 25.24 11.02
N SER A 640 -21.42 26.38 10.66
CA SER A 640 -22.69 26.37 9.92
C SER A 640 -22.53 25.90 8.47
N ALA A 641 -21.46 26.25 7.79
CA ALA A 641 -21.13 25.74 6.45
C ALA A 641 -20.79 24.25 6.50
N LEU A 642 -20.06 23.82 7.52
CA LEU A 642 -19.72 22.40 7.73
C LEU A 642 -20.99 21.55 7.90
N GLU A 643 -21.93 21.99 8.73
CA GLU A 643 -23.21 21.27 8.93
C GLU A 643 -24.07 21.25 7.66
N ARG A 644 -24.08 22.33 6.87
CA ARG A 644 -24.76 22.33 5.55
C ARG A 644 -24.07 21.37 4.59
N CYS A 645 -22.73 21.38 4.52
CA CYS A 645 -21.97 20.42 3.72
C CYS A 645 -22.34 18.98 4.07
N LYS A 646 -22.36 18.60 5.35
CA LYS A 646 -22.75 17.26 5.81
C LYS A 646 -24.14 16.87 5.30
N LYS A 647 -25.14 17.77 5.41
CA LYS A 647 -26.52 17.54 4.91
C LYS A 647 -26.58 17.36 3.40
N HIS A 648 -25.81 18.15 2.63
CA HIS A 648 -25.75 17.99 1.18
C HIS A 648 -25.12 16.65 0.79
N ILE A 649 -24.06 16.22 1.50
CA ILE A 649 -23.43 14.92 1.30
C ILE A 649 -24.39 13.77 1.62
N GLU A 650 -25.15 13.86 2.70
CA GLU A 650 -26.20 12.87 3.04
C GLU A 650 -27.31 12.83 1.98
N LEU A 651 -27.71 13.99 1.44
CA LEU A 651 -28.67 14.08 0.35
C LEU A 651 -28.15 13.41 -0.92
N ILE A 652 -26.88 13.64 -1.28
CA ILE A 652 -26.20 12.97 -2.40
C ILE A 652 -26.22 11.45 -2.20
N ALA A 653 -25.77 11.00 -1.02
CA ALA A 653 -25.68 9.57 -0.70
C ALA A 653 -27.05 8.86 -0.79
N ASN A 654 -28.09 9.47 -0.23
CA ASN A 654 -29.43 8.91 -0.26
C ASN A 654 -30.04 8.93 -1.68
N THR A 655 -29.78 9.98 -2.48
CA THR A 655 -30.24 10.07 -3.87
C THR A 655 -29.59 9.00 -4.75
N LEU A 656 -28.31 8.73 -4.56
CA LEU A 656 -27.58 7.67 -5.26
C LEU A 656 -27.86 6.26 -4.71
N GLN A 657 -28.74 6.13 -3.71
CA GLN A 657 -29.10 4.89 -3.05
C GLN A 657 -27.87 4.14 -2.47
N LEU A 658 -26.92 4.90 -1.94
CA LEU A 658 -25.77 4.30 -1.24
C LEU A 658 -26.23 3.57 0.02
N GLU A 659 -25.46 2.58 0.40
CA GLU A 659 -25.62 1.81 1.63
C GLU A 659 -24.28 1.22 2.10
N GLY A 660 -24.19 0.81 3.35
CA GLY A 660 -22.94 0.36 3.95
C GLY A 660 -22.01 1.53 4.19
N PHE A 661 -21.10 1.77 3.27
CA PHE A 661 -20.15 2.89 3.32
C PHE A 661 -19.72 3.32 1.92
N SER A 662 -19.33 4.57 1.77
CA SER A 662 -18.75 5.13 0.54
C SER A 662 -17.95 6.39 0.88
N ARG A 663 -17.24 6.96 -0.09
CA ARG A 663 -16.54 8.23 0.02
C ARG A 663 -16.97 9.16 -1.12
N ILE A 664 -17.31 10.39 -0.78
CA ILE A 664 -17.71 11.41 -1.71
C ILE A 664 -16.62 12.48 -1.74
N ASP A 665 -16.03 12.70 -2.92
CA ASP A 665 -15.05 13.74 -3.16
C ASP A 665 -15.74 14.90 -3.89
N ALA A 666 -15.58 16.12 -3.37
CA ALA A 666 -16.28 17.30 -3.84
C ALA A 666 -15.47 18.58 -3.64
N PHE A 667 -15.76 19.60 -4.43
CA PHE A 667 -15.44 20.97 -4.07
C PHE A 667 -16.58 21.53 -3.21
N VAL A 668 -16.24 22.18 -2.12
CA VAL A 668 -17.21 22.75 -1.18
C VAL A 668 -16.94 24.25 -1.02
N HIS A 669 -18.01 25.06 -1.13
CA HIS A 669 -17.90 26.48 -0.88
C HIS A 669 -17.80 26.73 0.63
N ALA A 670 -16.70 27.30 1.07
CA ALA A 670 -16.33 27.41 2.48
C ALA A 670 -17.30 28.22 3.35
N ASP A 671 -18.03 29.18 2.75
CA ASP A 671 -18.96 30.06 3.47
C ASP A 671 -20.40 29.54 3.41
N THR A 672 -20.84 28.97 2.28
CA THR A 672 -22.21 28.52 2.09
C THR A 672 -22.42 27.04 2.41
N GLY A 673 -21.39 26.22 2.28
CA GLY A 673 -21.47 24.76 2.39
C GLY A 673 -22.11 24.09 1.17
N GLU A 674 -22.27 24.81 0.03
CA GLU A 674 -22.65 24.21 -1.25
C GLU A 674 -21.61 23.23 -1.72
N VAL A 675 -22.08 22.16 -2.38
CA VAL A 675 -21.24 21.02 -2.79
C VAL A 675 -21.26 20.89 -4.31
N LEU A 676 -20.11 20.93 -4.95
CA LEU A 676 -19.90 20.62 -6.35
C LEU A 676 -19.23 19.25 -6.45
N ILE A 677 -19.99 18.25 -6.90
CA ILE A 677 -19.53 16.85 -6.88
C ILE A 677 -18.41 16.56 -7.88
N ILE A 678 -17.36 15.89 -7.43
CA ILE A 678 -16.25 15.40 -8.26
C ILE A 678 -16.50 13.94 -8.62
N GLU A 679 -16.57 13.07 -7.60
CA GLU A 679 -16.78 11.62 -7.77
C GLU A 679 -17.29 10.95 -6.49
N VAL A 680 -17.83 9.75 -6.64
CA VAL A 680 -18.25 8.88 -5.54
C VAL A 680 -17.53 7.56 -5.63
N ASN A 681 -16.78 7.22 -4.60
CA ASN A 681 -16.04 5.97 -4.48
C ASN A 681 -16.85 4.99 -3.62
N THR A 682 -17.34 3.92 -4.24
CA THR A 682 -18.23 2.94 -3.58
C THR A 682 -17.44 1.93 -2.74
N VAL A 683 -16.17 1.73 -3.04
CA VAL A 683 -15.23 0.97 -2.20
C VAL A 683 -14.01 1.87 -1.96
N PRO A 684 -14.10 2.85 -1.06
CA PRO A 684 -13.00 3.78 -0.80
C PRO A 684 -11.81 3.09 -0.15
N GLY A 685 -10.61 3.70 -0.28
CA GLY A 685 -9.40 3.22 0.37
C GLY A 685 -9.56 3.07 1.88
N MET A 686 -9.09 1.95 2.42
CA MET A 686 -9.19 1.58 3.84
C MET A 686 -7.82 1.21 4.42
N THR A 687 -6.75 1.80 3.89
CA THR A 687 -5.41 1.68 4.49
C THR A 687 -5.35 2.44 5.83
N PRO A 688 -4.36 2.17 6.69
CA PRO A 688 -4.28 2.83 8.00
C PRO A 688 -4.21 4.37 7.93
N SER A 689 -3.69 4.91 6.82
CA SER A 689 -3.48 6.35 6.62
C SER A 689 -4.55 7.02 5.77
N THR A 690 -5.60 6.31 5.34
CA THR A 690 -6.65 6.91 4.51
C THR A 690 -7.59 7.82 5.30
N VAL A 691 -8.12 8.82 4.59
CA VAL A 691 -9.01 9.85 5.15
C VAL A 691 -10.22 9.25 5.87
N LEU A 692 -10.81 8.18 5.32
CA LEU A 692 -11.98 7.52 5.91
C LEU A 692 -11.75 7.05 7.36
N ILE A 693 -10.58 6.49 7.64
CA ILE A 693 -10.19 6.06 9.00
C ILE A 693 -10.02 7.28 9.91
N HIS A 694 -9.40 8.36 9.42
CA HIS A 694 -9.25 9.59 10.21
C HIS A 694 -10.60 10.24 10.51
N GLN A 695 -11.54 10.20 9.58
CA GLN A 695 -12.91 10.70 9.76
C GLN A 695 -13.68 9.89 10.79
N ALA A 696 -13.56 8.56 10.75
CA ALA A 696 -14.16 7.69 11.76
C ALA A 696 -13.61 7.97 13.17
N LEU A 697 -12.29 8.22 13.28
CA LEU A 697 -11.66 8.59 14.55
C LEU A 697 -12.06 9.99 15.05
N ALA A 698 -12.46 10.90 14.15
CA ALA A 698 -12.90 12.26 14.50
C ALA A 698 -14.37 12.32 14.94
N GLU A 699 -15.13 11.23 14.81
CA GLU A 699 -16.51 11.16 15.30
C GLU A 699 -16.59 11.21 16.85
N GLN A 700 -17.75 11.55 17.38
CA GLN A 700 -17.99 11.60 18.82
C GLN A 700 -19.18 10.71 19.22
N PRO A 701 -18.93 9.56 19.86
CA PRO A 701 -17.62 9.01 20.27
C PRO A 701 -16.77 8.56 19.08
N PRO A 702 -15.42 8.52 19.21
CA PRO A 702 -14.53 8.06 18.16
C PRO A 702 -14.82 6.59 17.75
N LEU A 703 -14.88 6.33 16.45
CA LEU A 703 -14.97 4.98 15.92
C LEU A 703 -13.56 4.48 15.58
N TYR A 704 -13.01 3.62 16.42
CA TYR A 704 -11.73 2.99 16.16
C TYR A 704 -11.82 2.01 14.97
N PRO A 705 -10.72 1.76 14.23
CA PRO A 705 -10.76 0.96 13.01
C PRO A 705 -11.45 -0.41 13.18
N GLN A 706 -11.19 -1.13 14.26
CA GLN A 706 -11.86 -2.39 14.55
C GLN A 706 -13.39 -2.21 14.66
N GLN A 707 -13.84 -1.24 15.44
CA GLN A 707 -15.27 -0.94 15.63
C GLN A 707 -15.92 -0.48 14.31
N PHE A 708 -15.22 0.36 13.56
CA PHE A 708 -15.67 0.84 12.26
C PHE A 708 -15.93 -0.34 11.30
N PHE A 709 -14.94 -1.24 11.12
CA PHE A 709 -15.11 -2.40 10.24
C PHE A 709 -16.18 -3.40 10.72
N HIS A 710 -16.36 -3.55 12.05
CA HIS A 710 -17.47 -4.32 12.60
C HIS A 710 -18.83 -3.69 12.24
N THR A 711 -18.96 -2.37 12.37
CA THR A 711 -20.19 -1.66 11.97
C THR A 711 -20.53 -1.93 10.50
N LEU A 712 -19.53 -1.94 9.61
CA LEU A 712 -19.76 -2.26 8.19
C LEU A 712 -20.23 -3.71 7.96
N LEU A 713 -19.73 -4.67 8.74
CA LEU A 713 -20.21 -6.06 8.70
C LEU A 713 -21.64 -6.20 9.23
N ASP A 714 -21.99 -5.47 10.28
CA ASP A 714 -23.34 -5.47 10.83
C ASP A 714 -24.33 -4.88 9.81
N LEU A 715 -23.98 -3.76 9.17
CA LEU A 715 -24.79 -3.18 8.08
C LEU A 715 -24.96 -4.16 6.90
N ALA A 716 -23.92 -4.91 6.55
CA ALA A 716 -24.01 -5.93 5.51
C ALA A 716 -24.94 -7.08 5.89
N SER A 717 -24.92 -7.50 7.16
CA SER A 717 -25.79 -8.57 7.67
C SER A 717 -27.27 -8.15 7.77
N GLU A 718 -27.50 -6.86 7.96
CA GLU A 718 -28.86 -6.29 8.06
C GLU A 718 -29.45 -5.92 6.69
N ARG A 719 -28.66 -6.02 5.63
CA ARG A 719 -29.16 -5.81 4.26
C ARG A 719 -30.28 -6.81 4.01
N SER A 720 -31.51 -6.30 3.83
CA SER A 720 -32.64 -7.12 3.44
C SER A 720 -32.34 -7.78 2.11
N MET A 721 -32.13 -9.08 2.12
CA MET A 721 -32.00 -9.89 0.92
C MET A 721 -33.36 -10.02 0.23
#